data_d5a6ddafb21e76ed34123be102783ab3
#
_entry.id   d5a6ddafb21e76ed34123be102783ab3
#
_cell.length_a   1.000
_cell.length_b   1.000
_cell.length_c   1.000
_cell.angle_alpha   90.00
_cell.angle_beta   90.00
_cell.angle_gamma   90.00
#
_symmetry.space_group_name_H-M   'P 1'
#
loop_
_entity.id
_entity.type
_entity.pdbx_description
1 polymer ?
#
loop_
_entity_poly.entity_id
_entity_poly.type
_entity_poly.pdbx_seq_one_letter_code
_entity_poly.pdbx_strand_id
1 'polypeptide(L)'
;MVADIALTPPEPRPSDSALRRALRRAHDGSALDVTEAAVLLHARGDQLEELFAAAAKVRDAHLAAEGRAGIVTYSRKVFIPLTRLCRDRCHYCTFVTVPHRVPGAYLERDEVLEIARQGAAAGCKEALFTLGDRPEERWPAAREWLDARGYSSTVDYLRSCAIAVLEETGLLPHLNPGVLSWEELTRLRPVAPSMGMMLETTAQRLWSEPAGPHYGSPDKEPAVRLRVLADAGRVNIPFTTGILIGIGETITERAESLHAIRRTARQYGNIQEVIVQNFRAKPDTAMRATPDADLHELAATVAVARLLLGPGVSVQAPPNLVGDEHDLLLRAGIDDWGGVSPVTPDHVNPERPWPAIDELAEWTKQAGFDLRERLTVYPRYVKAAQRQPGQWIDLRLTEHVNALADADTGLADESARPVGTQWQEPDGGLDTIGRADLNETIDTTGRTADRRGDFESVYGDWESLREQLTSAPERLPGDVRVGLRLAAEDPGALLDERNADAAMALITADGEALEVLTRLADELRASVVGDDITYVVNRNINFSNVCYVGCRFCAFAQRERDADAFRLSVDEVAQRAVEAAAAGATEVCMQGGIDPSLPVTFYADIVRAIKAKVPGMHVHAFSPMEIVSAAAKAGVSVQEWLTELRDAGLDSIPGTAAEILDDDVRWVLTKGKLPASTWIDVVSTAHRLGIRSSSTMMYGHVDHPGHWLAHLRTLARVQESTGGFTEFVGLPFVHRNAPIYLAGVARPGPSRRDNRAVHALARLGLHGRIDNVQCSWVKLGDEETAELLRGGANDIGGTLMEETISRMAGSEHGSSRTVDELSALATLAGRPARQRTTVYGQLPAPAQPV
;
A
#
# COMPACT_ATOMS: atom_id res chain seq x y z
N MET A 1 38.34 -4.42 13.53
CA MET A 1 38.15 -5.88 13.49
C MET A 1 37.14 -6.12 12.41
N VAL A 2 37.58 -6.63 11.26
CA VAL A 2 36.66 -7.11 10.19
C VAL A 2 36.10 -8.41 10.74
N ALA A 3 34.83 -8.40 11.11
CA ALA A 3 34.13 -9.63 11.41
C ALA A 3 34.15 -10.45 10.13
N ASP A 4 34.71 -11.65 10.18
CA ASP A 4 34.52 -12.66 9.15
C ASP A 4 33.00 -12.80 8.94
N ILE A 5 32.52 -12.37 7.78
CA ILE A 5 31.13 -12.62 7.38
C ILE A 5 31.03 -14.13 7.34
N ALA A 6 30.35 -14.73 8.31
CA ALA A 6 30.13 -16.15 8.38
C ALA A 6 29.39 -16.55 7.10
N LEU A 7 30.12 -17.17 6.18
CA LEU A 7 29.54 -17.79 4.99
C LEU A 7 28.42 -18.69 5.46
N THR A 8 27.24 -18.49 4.94
CA THR A 8 26.08 -19.36 5.17
C THR A 8 26.54 -20.80 4.94
N PRO A 9 26.25 -21.74 5.85
CA PRO A 9 26.65 -23.13 5.65
C PRO A 9 26.10 -23.61 4.32
N PRO A 10 26.90 -24.35 3.51
CA PRO A 10 26.43 -24.81 2.22
C PRO A 10 25.20 -25.69 2.41
N GLU A 11 24.16 -25.37 1.67
CA GLU A 11 22.94 -26.18 1.66
C GLU A 11 23.29 -27.60 1.15
N PRO A 12 22.64 -28.65 1.69
CA PRO A 12 22.90 -30.00 1.24
C PRO A 12 22.51 -30.13 -0.22
N ARG A 13 23.42 -30.70 -1.04
CA ARG A 13 23.11 -30.92 -2.45
C ARG A 13 21.95 -31.92 -2.59
N PRO A 14 20.99 -31.63 -3.46
CA PRO A 14 19.88 -32.52 -3.71
C PRO A 14 20.40 -33.85 -4.33
N SER A 15 19.63 -34.91 -4.15
CA SER A 15 19.95 -36.19 -4.80
C SER A 15 19.78 -36.06 -6.33
N ASP A 16 20.56 -36.82 -7.08
CA ASP A 16 20.42 -36.91 -8.55
C ASP A 16 19.01 -37.31 -8.99
N SER A 17 18.31 -38.11 -8.17
CA SER A 17 16.92 -38.48 -8.47
C SER A 17 15.96 -37.33 -8.32
N ALA A 18 16.19 -36.41 -7.35
CA ALA A 18 15.41 -35.22 -7.19
C ALA A 18 15.62 -34.25 -8.36
N LEU A 19 16.88 -34.05 -8.76
CA LEU A 19 17.24 -33.19 -9.88
C LEU A 19 16.66 -33.71 -11.20
N ARG A 20 16.77 -35.00 -11.49
CA ARG A 20 16.13 -35.59 -12.69
C ARG A 20 14.60 -35.48 -12.68
N ARG A 21 13.95 -35.54 -11.52
CA ARG A 21 12.49 -35.30 -11.46
C ARG A 21 12.14 -33.86 -11.75
N ALA A 22 12.86 -32.88 -11.18
CA ALA A 22 12.65 -31.48 -11.42
C ALA A 22 12.89 -31.08 -12.88
N LEU A 23 13.96 -31.60 -13.52
CA LEU A 23 14.25 -31.40 -14.95
C LEU A 23 13.12 -31.96 -15.83
N ARG A 24 12.64 -33.19 -15.58
CA ARG A 24 11.49 -33.73 -16.34
C ARG A 24 10.26 -32.81 -16.23
N ARG A 25 9.91 -32.35 -15.03
CA ARG A 25 8.78 -31.43 -14.84
C ARG A 25 8.98 -30.11 -15.58
N ALA A 26 10.21 -29.57 -15.59
CA ALA A 26 10.57 -28.39 -16.35
C ALA A 26 10.37 -28.61 -17.86
N HIS A 27 10.84 -29.74 -18.40
CA HIS A 27 10.67 -30.11 -19.81
C HIS A 27 9.20 -30.31 -20.21
N ASP A 28 8.39 -30.84 -19.31
CA ASP A 28 6.95 -31.06 -19.49
C ASP A 28 6.12 -29.75 -19.36
N GLY A 29 6.77 -28.62 -19.06
CA GLY A 29 6.10 -27.33 -18.83
C GLY A 29 5.25 -27.30 -17.56
N SER A 30 5.48 -28.22 -16.61
CA SER A 30 4.78 -28.26 -15.34
C SER A 30 5.18 -27.07 -14.47
N ALA A 31 4.23 -26.52 -13.71
CA ALA A 31 4.53 -25.48 -12.73
C ALA A 31 5.49 -26.01 -11.67
N LEU A 32 6.62 -25.33 -11.49
CA LEU A 32 7.62 -25.62 -10.49
C LEU A 32 7.28 -24.91 -9.18
N ASP A 33 7.43 -25.59 -8.06
CA ASP A 33 7.38 -24.97 -6.73
C ASP A 33 8.77 -24.46 -6.28
N VAL A 34 8.83 -23.85 -5.10
CA VAL A 34 10.09 -23.30 -4.54
C VAL A 34 11.14 -24.39 -4.36
N THR A 35 10.74 -25.58 -3.88
CA THR A 35 11.67 -26.69 -3.63
C THR A 35 12.23 -27.22 -4.94
N GLU A 36 11.42 -27.42 -5.96
CA GLU A 36 11.85 -27.86 -7.29
C GLU A 36 12.76 -26.83 -7.95
N ALA A 37 12.45 -25.54 -7.82
CA ALA A 37 13.29 -24.45 -8.29
C ALA A 37 14.66 -24.44 -7.60
N ALA A 38 14.68 -24.59 -6.27
CA ALA A 38 15.93 -24.70 -5.50
C ALA A 38 16.76 -25.93 -5.95
N VAL A 39 16.11 -27.07 -6.19
CA VAL A 39 16.77 -28.25 -6.71
C VAL A 39 17.42 -27.97 -8.08
N LEU A 40 16.73 -27.31 -8.99
CA LEU A 40 17.25 -26.98 -10.33
C LEU A 40 18.42 -26.00 -10.29
N LEU A 41 18.49 -25.09 -9.34
CA LEU A 41 19.62 -24.18 -9.13
C LEU A 41 20.94 -24.89 -8.82
N HIS A 42 20.88 -26.15 -8.38
CA HIS A 42 22.06 -27.00 -8.19
C HIS A 42 22.55 -27.72 -9.47
N ALA A 43 21.87 -27.55 -10.61
CA ALA A 43 22.28 -28.21 -11.87
C ALA A 43 23.69 -27.80 -12.29
N ARG A 44 24.49 -28.77 -12.72
CA ARG A 44 25.87 -28.59 -13.23
C ARG A 44 26.14 -29.59 -14.36
N GLY A 45 27.11 -29.27 -15.22
CA GLY A 45 27.48 -30.12 -16.35
C GLY A 45 26.30 -30.47 -17.24
N ASP A 46 26.11 -31.77 -17.59
CA ASP A 46 25.03 -32.21 -18.49
C ASP A 46 23.64 -31.84 -18.00
N GLN A 47 23.42 -31.83 -16.68
CA GLN A 47 22.14 -31.41 -16.07
C GLN A 47 21.87 -29.94 -16.25
N LEU A 48 22.91 -29.09 -16.28
CA LEU A 48 22.79 -27.67 -16.58
C LEU A 48 22.42 -27.44 -18.05
N GLU A 49 22.99 -28.21 -18.97
CA GLU A 49 22.62 -28.15 -20.39
C GLU A 49 21.16 -28.59 -20.62
N GLU A 50 20.69 -29.63 -19.92
CA GLU A 50 19.26 -30.00 -19.93
C GLU A 50 18.36 -28.86 -19.41
N LEU A 51 18.78 -28.17 -18.35
CA LEU A 51 18.08 -27.05 -17.78
C LEU A 51 18.00 -25.89 -18.79
N PHE A 52 19.12 -25.58 -19.47
CA PHE A 52 19.15 -24.55 -20.53
C PHE A 52 18.22 -24.89 -21.69
N ALA A 53 18.20 -26.15 -22.15
CA ALA A 53 17.31 -26.58 -23.21
C ALA A 53 15.82 -26.38 -22.84
N ALA A 54 15.46 -26.67 -21.59
CA ALA A 54 14.10 -26.42 -21.10
C ALA A 54 13.76 -24.92 -21.05
N ALA A 55 14.68 -24.09 -20.56
CA ALA A 55 14.51 -22.65 -20.48
C ALA A 55 14.44 -21.98 -21.87
N ALA A 56 15.33 -22.36 -22.78
CA ALA A 56 15.34 -21.89 -24.16
C ALA A 56 14.02 -22.21 -24.88
N LYS A 57 13.48 -23.42 -24.68
CA LYS A 57 12.18 -23.80 -25.25
C LYS A 57 11.04 -22.87 -24.80
N VAL A 58 11.04 -22.46 -23.51
CA VAL A 58 10.03 -21.51 -22.98
C VAL A 58 10.22 -20.13 -23.61
N ARG A 59 11.47 -19.63 -23.69
CA ARG A 59 11.80 -18.35 -24.34
C ARG A 59 11.36 -18.35 -25.80
N ASP A 60 11.79 -19.34 -26.58
CA ASP A 60 11.57 -19.36 -28.04
C ASP A 60 10.08 -19.49 -28.39
N ALA A 61 9.33 -20.28 -27.60
CA ALA A 61 7.88 -20.37 -27.76
C ALA A 61 7.20 -19.03 -27.47
N HIS A 62 7.68 -18.29 -26.45
CA HIS A 62 7.18 -16.94 -26.14
C HIS A 62 7.47 -15.94 -27.26
N LEU A 63 8.73 -15.88 -27.68
CA LEU A 63 9.13 -14.96 -28.76
C LEU A 63 8.37 -15.24 -30.07
N ALA A 64 8.14 -16.49 -30.39
CA ALA A 64 7.33 -16.86 -31.55
C ALA A 64 5.87 -16.43 -31.43
N ALA A 65 5.28 -16.60 -30.23
CA ALA A 65 3.89 -16.19 -29.97
C ALA A 65 3.70 -14.66 -30.06
N GLU A 66 4.72 -13.88 -29.76
CA GLU A 66 4.71 -12.40 -29.88
C GLU A 66 5.14 -11.89 -31.28
N GLY A 67 5.44 -12.78 -32.22
CA GLY A 67 5.96 -12.42 -33.55
C GLY A 67 7.41 -11.93 -33.53
N ARG A 68 8.20 -12.30 -32.51
CA ARG A 68 9.59 -11.92 -32.29
C ARG A 68 10.55 -13.11 -32.34
N ALA A 69 10.20 -14.17 -33.04
CA ALA A 69 11.05 -15.36 -33.17
C ALA A 69 12.48 -15.00 -33.58
N GLY A 70 13.48 -15.48 -32.87
CA GLY A 70 14.89 -15.21 -33.12
C GLY A 70 15.37 -13.79 -32.78
N ILE A 71 14.59 -12.98 -32.06
CA ILE A 71 14.96 -11.61 -31.69
C ILE A 71 15.28 -11.57 -30.17
N VAL A 72 16.46 -11.05 -29.85
CA VAL A 72 16.86 -10.62 -28.51
C VAL A 72 16.91 -9.10 -28.47
N THR A 73 16.39 -8.51 -27.40
CA THR A 73 16.25 -7.05 -27.30
C THR A 73 17.31 -6.39 -26.43
N TYR A 74 17.48 -5.10 -26.61
CA TYR A 74 18.22 -4.20 -25.73
C TYR A 74 17.56 -2.81 -25.74
N SER A 75 17.85 -1.97 -24.76
CA SER A 75 17.45 -0.56 -24.76
C SER A 75 18.67 0.34 -24.87
N ARG A 76 18.68 1.24 -25.87
CA ARG A 76 19.69 2.29 -26.02
C ARG A 76 19.27 3.47 -25.14
N LYS A 77 20.03 3.73 -24.08
CA LYS A 77 19.65 4.71 -23.08
C LYS A 77 20.80 5.59 -22.62
N VAL A 78 20.45 6.69 -21.99
CA VAL A 78 21.36 7.51 -21.22
C VAL A 78 21.05 7.38 -19.73
N PHE A 79 22.05 7.22 -18.88
CA PHE A 79 21.90 7.13 -17.44
C PHE A 79 22.10 8.49 -16.80
N ILE A 80 21.11 8.95 -16.03
CA ILE A 80 21.13 10.23 -15.33
C ILE A 80 21.24 9.95 -13.82
N PRO A 81 22.44 10.14 -13.22
CA PRO A 81 22.66 9.89 -11.79
C PRO A 81 22.20 11.10 -10.96
N LEU A 82 20.89 11.29 -10.84
CA LEU A 82 20.26 12.49 -10.27
C LEU A 82 20.82 12.88 -8.90
N THR A 83 21.06 11.91 -8.02
CA THR A 83 21.80 12.08 -6.77
C THR A 83 22.58 10.83 -6.40
N ARG A 84 23.78 11.03 -5.88
CA ARG A 84 24.63 9.97 -5.32
C ARG A 84 24.55 9.89 -3.80
N LEU A 85 23.70 10.68 -3.17
CA LEU A 85 23.37 10.57 -1.76
C LEU A 85 22.20 9.60 -1.58
N CYS A 86 22.19 8.83 -0.50
CA CYS A 86 21.16 7.83 -0.22
C CYS A 86 20.98 7.71 1.30
N ARG A 87 19.79 7.39 1.75
CA ARG A 87 19.58 7.04 3.15
C ARG A 87 20.02 5.63 3.50
N ASP A 88 20.02 4.71 2.53
CA ASP A 88 20.48 3.33 2.68
C ASP A 88 22.01 3.21 2.84
N ARG A 89 22.44 2.05 3.35
CA ARG A 89 23.86 1.72 3.63
C ARG A 89 24.23 0.33 3.11
N CYS A 90 23.82 0.01 1.89
CA CYS A 90 24.10 -1.30 1.29
C CYS A 90 25.60 -1.57 1.24
N HIS A 91 26.05 -2.68 1.81
CA HIS A 91 27.46 -2.99 2.01
C HIS A 91 28.26 -3.24 0.71
N TYR A 92 27.57 -3.42 -0.41
CA TYR A 92 28.17 -3.66 -1.75
C TYR A 92 28.10 -2.45 -2.68
N CYS A 93 27.39 -1.39 -2.31
CA CYS A 93 27.10 -0.28 -3.20
C CYS A 93 28.27 0.71 -3.30
N THR A 94 28.71 0.99 -4.53
CA THR A 94 29.73 2.02 -4.85
C THR A 94 29.12 3.25 -5.52
N PHE A 95 27.86 3.20 -5.93
CA PHE A 95 27.15 4.34 -6.50
C PHE A 95 26.98 5.46 -5.47
N VAL A 96 26.63 5.07 -4.25
CA VAL A 96 26.35 6.01 -3.14
C VAL A 96 27.64 6.55 -2.53
N THR A 97 27.62 7.83 -2.18
CA THR A 97 28.72 8.53 -1.52
C THR A 97 28.20 9.46 -0.41
N VAL A 98 29.08 10.31 0.12
CA VAL A 98 28.78 11.25 1.22
C VAL A 98 28.82 12.70 0.72
N PRO A 99 28.12 13.65 1.37
CA PRO A 99 27.96 15.01 0.85
C PRO A 99 29.27 15.75 0.51
N HIS A 100 30.33 15.53 1.29
CA HIS A 100 31.61 16.21 1.05
C HIS A 100 32.42 15.67 -0.16
N ARG A 101 31.94 14.60 -0.80
CA ARG A 101 32.55 13.98 -2.00
C ARG A 101 31.80 14.26 -3.28
N VAL A 102 30.72 15.00 -3.23
CA VAL A 102 29.93 15.40 -4.40
C VAL A 102 29.93 16.92 -4.53
N PRO A 103 29.92 17.46 -5.75
CA PRO A 103 29.86 18.91 -5.97
C PRO A 103 28.53 19.53 -5.50
N GLY A 104 27.44 18.78 -5.59
CA GLY A 104 26.11 19.15 -5.13
C GLY A 104 25.35 17.94 -4.61
N ALA A 105 24.30 18.15 -3.82
CA ALA A 105 23.47 17.06 -3.33
C ALA A 105 22.70 16.35 -4.44
N TYR A 106 22.33 17.10 -5.46
CA TYR A 106 21.68 16.63 -6.69
C TYR A 106 22.34 17.26 -7.90
N LEU A 107 22.19 16.65 -9.09
CA LEU A 107 22.47 17.34 -10.35
C LEU A 107 21.49 18.51 -10.48
N GLU A 108 22.00 19.64 -10.97
CA GLU A 108 21.14 20.75 -11.35
C GLU A 108 20.33 20.39 -12.60
N ARG A 109 19.17 21.04 -12.77
CA ARG A 109 18.28 20.78 -13.93
C ARG A 109 19.02 20.91 -15.28
N ASP A 110 19.89 21.91 -15.40
CA ASP A 110 20.66 22.11 -16.63
C ASP A 110 21.67 20.98 -16.88
N GLU A 111 22.26 20.41 -15.83
CA GLU A 111 23.14 19.25 -15.94
C GLU A 111 22.38 18.00 -16.38
N VAL A 112 21.15 17.80 -15.84
CA VAL A 112 20.24 16.72 -16.26
C VAL A 112 19.90 16.85 -17.73
N LEU A 113 19.56 18.06 -18.20
CA LEU A 113 19.21 18.34 -19.58
C LEU A 113 20.39 18.18 -20.53
N GLU A 114 21.58 18.57 -20.10
CA GLU A 114 22.80 18.38 -20.92
C GLU A 114 23.09 16.89 -21.17
N ILE A 115 22.96 16.05 -20.13
CA ILE A 115 23.08 14.58 -20.28
C ILE A 115 22.00 14.04 -21.20
N ALA A 116 20.76 14.50 -21.05
CA ALA A 116 19.65 14.07 -21.89
C ALA A 116 19.84 14.46 -23.37
N ARG A 117 20.32 15.70 -23.65
CA ARG A 117 20.64 16.15 -25.01
C ARG A 117 21.73 15.29 -25.68
N GLN A 118 22.80 14.98 -24.92
CA GLN A 118 23.87 14.10 -25.41
C GLN A 118 23.33 12.72 -25.73
N GLY A 119 22.43 12.17 -24.88
CA GLY A 119 21.75 10.91 -25.16
C GLY A 119 20.89 10.95 -26.40
N ALA A 120 20.06 11.99 -26.58
CA ALA A 120 19.22 12.16 -27.76
C ALA A 120 20.06 12.30 -29.04
N ALA A 121 21.16 13.07 -28.99
CA ALA A 121 22.11 13.21 -30.11
C ALA A 121 22.79 11.88 -30.46
N ALA A 122 23.03 11.00 -29.50
CA ALA A 122 23.56 9.66 -29.70
C ALA A 122 22.50 8.62 -30.12
N GLY A 123 21.27 9.05 -30.37
CA GLY A 123 20.18 8.20 -30.83
C GLY A 123 19.52 7.38 -29.72
N CYS A 124 19.74 7.71 -28.43
CA CYS A 124 18.98 7.13 -27.35
C CYS A 124 17.50 7.50 -27.44
N LYS A 125 16.64 6.62 -26.94
CA LYS A 125 15.19 6.85 -26.83
C LYS A 125 14.72 6.86 -25.38
N GLU A 126 15.60 6.49 -24.46
CA GLU A 126 15.32 6.37 -23.04
C GLU A 126 16.29 7.22 -22.22
N ALA A 127 15.76 7.91 -21.18
CA ALA A 127 16.52 8.52 -20.11
C ALA A 127 16.24 7.77 -18.80
N LEU A 128 17.21 6.99 -18.35
CA LEU A 128 17.09 6.25 -17.10
C LEU A 128 17.61 7.10 -15.95
N PHE A 129 16.73 7.44 -15.02
CA PHE A 129 17.07 8.13 -13.79
C PHE A 129 17.50 7.13 -12.73
N THR A 130 18.77 7.17 -12.38
CA THR A 130 19.35 6.38 -11.27
C THR A 130 19.68 7.31 -10.13
N LEU A 131 19.25 6.96 -8.92
CA LEU A 131 19.46 7.83 -7.77
C LEU A 131 19.52 7.04 -6.45
N GLY A 132 20.09 7.68 -5.42
CA GLY A 132 19.97 7.16 -4.05
C GLY A 132 18.57 7.38 -3.49
N ASP A 133 18.12 6.47 -2.65
CA ASP A 133 16.78 6.50 -2.04
C ASP A 133 16.72 7.57 -0.95
N ARG A 134 15.76 8.46 -1.00
CA ARG A 134 15.37 9.49 -0.02
C ARG A 134 16.56 10.11 0.76
N PRO A 135 17.55 10.69 0.09
CA PRO A 135 18.72 11.25 0.77
C PRO A 135 18.36 12.35 1.75
N GLU A 136 17.29 13.10 1.51
CA GLU A 136 16.79 14.16 2.38
C GLU A 136 16.40 13.67 3.79
N GLU A 137 16.10 12.41 3.96
CA GLU A 137 15.77 11.84 5.27
C GLU A 137 17.02 11.51 6.12
N ARG A 138 18.18 11.51 5.50
CA ARG A 138 19.45 11.22 6.17
C ARG A 138 20.43 12.38 6.15
N TRP A 139 20.48 13.13 5.06
CA TRP A 139 21.49 14.12 4.80
C TRP A 139 20.90 15.54 4.80
N PRO A 140 21.22 16.39 5.80
CA PRO A 140 20.76 17.78 5.81
C PRO A 140 21.05 18.53 4.52
N ALA A 141 22.24 18.31 3.92
CA ALA A 141 22.60 18.93 2.65
C ALA A 141 21.64 18.61 1.50
N ALA A 142 21.03 17.41 1.49
CA ALA A 142 20.02 17.06 0.50
C ALA A 142 18.69 17.78 0.79
N ARG A 143 18.30 17.86 2.06
CA ARG A 143 17.09 18.58 2.48
C ARG A 143 17.21 20.08 2.17
N GLU A 144 18.30 20.71 2.60
CA GLU A 144 18.57 22.12 2.35
C GLU A 144 18.59 22.46 0.85
N TRP A 145 19.15 21.57 0.02
CA TRP A 145 19.18 21.75 -1.43
C TRP A 145 17.78 21.75 -2.03
N LEU A 146 16.91 20.82 -1.62
CA LEU A 146 15.52 20.75 -2.06
C LEU A 146 14.72 21.97 -1.61
N ASP A 147 14.83 22.33 -0.32
CA ASP A 147 14.12 23.46 0.26
C ASP A 147 14.48 24.78 -0.45
N ALA A 148 15.77 24.99 -0.73
CA ALA A 148 16.25 26.18 -1.44
C ALA A 148 15.68 26.30 -2.87
N ARG A 149 15.19 25.21 -3.46
CA ARG A 149 14.62 25.17 -4.82
C ARG A 149 13.13 24.91 -4.86
N GLY A 150 12.50 24.79 -3.70
CA GLY A 150 11.07 24.66 -3.59
C GLY A 150 10.53 23.26 -3.79
N TYR A 151 11.35 22.22 -3.69
CA TYR A 151 10.91 20.84 -3.83
C TYR A 151 10.64 20.20 -2.46
N SER A 152 9.51 19.54 -2.35
CA SER A 152 9.10 18.85 -1.12
C SER A 152 9.90 17.58 -0.84
N SER A 153 10.38 16.90 -1.89
CA SER A 153 11.09 15.64 -1.80
C SER A 153 11.98 15.39 -3.01
N THR A 154 12.86 14.38 -2.91
CA THR A 154 13.61 13.84 -4.05
C THR A 154 12.69 13.38 -5.18
N VAL A 155 11.56 12.77 -4.84
CA VAL A 155 10.56 12.30 -5.82
C VAL A 155 9.92 13.46 -6.58
N ASP A 156 9.65 14.57 -5.91
CA ASP A 156 9.11 15.78 -6.51
C ASP A 156 10.12 16.42 -7.50
N TYR A 157 11.39 16.49 -7.10
CA TYR A 157 12.45 16.95 -7.99
C TYR A 157 12.64 16.01 -9.19
N LEU A 158 12.63 14.70 -8.97
CA LEU A 158 12.72 13.69 -10.02
C LEU A 158 11.61 13.87 -11.07
N ARG A 159 10.36 14.08 -10.60
CA ARG A 159 9.22 14.36 -11.50
C ARG A 159 9.45 15.60 -12.35
N SER A 160 9.93 16.69 -11.73
CA SER A 160 10.26 17.92 -12.46
C SER A 160 11.33 17.70 -13.52
N CYS A 161 12.36 16.92 -13.21
CA CYS A 161 13.41 16.58 -14.18
C CYS A 161 12.89 15.68 -15.32
N ALA A 162 12.02 14.71 -15.00
CA ALA A 162 11.41 13.84 -16.02
C ALA A 162 10.57 14.65 -17.02
N ILE A 163 9.78 15.60 -16.55
CA ILE A 163 9.02 16.53 -17.40
C ILE A 163 9.98 17.34 -18.28
N ALA A 164 11.03 17.92 -17.70
CA ALA A 164 11.98 18.74 -18.45
C ALA A 164 12.69 17.94 -19.55
N VAL A 165 13.01 16.67 -19.31
CA VAL A 165 13.61 15.77 -20.31
C VAL A 165 12.63 15.45 -21.43
N LEU A 166 11.37 15.19 -21.12
CA LEU A 166 10.31 15.00 -22.12
C LEU A 166 10.13 16.25 -22.98
N GLU A 167 10.02 17.44 -22.35
CA GLU A 167 9.82 18.70 -23.05
C GLU A 167 10.96 19.06 -24.00
N GLU A 168 12.19 18.86 -23.55
CA GLU A 168 13.34 19.35 -24.32
C GLU A 168 13.88 18.34 -25.31
N THR A 169 13.83 17.05 -24.97
CA THR A 169 14.49 16.01 -25.79
C THR A 169 13.54 14.98 -26.37
N GLY A 170 12.38 14.76 -25.75
CA GLY A 170 11.47 13.68 -26.08
C GLY A 170 11.95 12.28 -25.68
N LEU A 171 13.06 12.17 -24.95
CA LEU A 171 13.50 10.90 -24.38
C LEU A 171 12.46 10.40 -23.38
N LEU A 172 12.14 9.11 -23.44
CA LEU A 172 11.21 8.48 -22.51
C LEU A 172 11.87 8.25 -21.15
N PRO A 173 11.37 8.84 -20.06
CA PRO A 173 11.93 8.60 -18.73
C PRO A 173 11.67 7.16 -18.26
N HIS A 174 12.69 6.54 -17.67
CA HIS A 174 12.59 5.37 -16.84
C HIS A 174 13.07 5.72 -15.45
N LEU A 175 12.23 5.54 -14.43
CA LEU A 175 12.51 6.04 -13.10
C LEU A 175 12.85 4.90 -12.14
N ASN A 176 14.04 4.99 -11.52
CA ASN A 176 14.51 4.05 -10.49
C ASN A 176 14.77 4.77 -9.15
N PRO A 177 13.74 5.36 -8.52
CA PRO A 177 13.92 6.15 -7.29
C PRO A 177 14.03 5.30 -6.01
N GLY A 178 13.93 3.99 -6.10
CA GLY A 178 13.89 3.10 -4.96
C GLY A 178 12.47 2.86 -4.45
N VAL A 179 12.27 2.92 -3.13
CA VAL A 179 10.96 2.65 -2.51
C VAL A 179 10.03 3.85 -2.70
N LEU A 180 8.85 3.57 -3.23
CA LEU A 180 7.79 4.55 -3.45
C LEU A 180 6.53 4.18 -2.70
N SER A 181 5.78 5.18 -2.27
CA SER A 181 4.41 5.03 -1.81
C SER A 181 3.44 4.86 -3.00
N TRP A 182 2.21 4.47 -2.71
CA TRP A 182 1.13 4.43 -3.70
C TRP A 182 0.91 5.79 -4.37
N GLU A 183 0.89 6.85 -3.58
CA GLU A 183 0.69 8.22 -4.02
C GLU A 183 1.83 8.66 -4.94
N GLU A 184 3.07 8.37 -4.57
CA GLU A 184 4.25 8.69 -5.38
C GLU A 184 4.26 7.93 -6.71
N LEU A 185 3.91 6.64 -6.70
CA LEU A 185 3.74 5.86 -7.93
C LEU A 185 2.68 6.49 -8.85
N THR A 186 1.55 6.91 -8.28
CA THR A 186 0.47 7.56 -9.03
C THR A 186 0.91 8.91 -9.61
N ARG A 187 1.70 9.69 -8.87
CA ARG A 187 2.25 10.99 -9.33
C ARG A 187 3.28 10.83 -10.45
N LEU A 188 4.07 9.77 -10.39
CA LEU A 188 5.13 9.55 -11.38
C LEU A 188 4.63 8.85 -12.65
N ARG A 189 3.53 8.11 -12.57
CA ARG A 189 2.96 7.39 -13.72
C ARG A 189 2.73 8.27 -14.97
N PRO A 190 2.24 9.52 -14.85
CA PRO A 190 2.05 10.38 -16.02
C PRO A 190 3.33 10.81 -16.72
N VAL A 191 4.49 10.78 -16.05
CA VAL A 191 5.75 11.31 -16.58
C VAL A 191 6.76 10.22 -16.93
N ALA A 192 6.43 8.95 -16.71
CA ALA A 192 7.30 7.83 -17.05
C ALA A 192 6.50 6.62 -17.53
N PRO A 193 6.71 6.12 -18.76
CA PRO A 193 6.00 4.96 -19.27
C PRO A 193 6.42 3.65 -18.62
N SER A 194 7.52 3.64 -17.88
CA SER A 194 7.97 2.51 -17.07
C SER A 194 8.81 2.98 -15.88
N MET A 195 8.83 2.17 -14.84
CA MET A 195 9.63 2.38 -13.63
C MET A 195 10.32 1.09 -13.21
N GLY A 196 11.26 1.20 -12.28
CA GLY A 196 11.96 0.02 -11.78
C GLY A 196 12.44 0.15 -10.35
N MET A 197 12.58 -1.00 -9.71
CA MET A 197 13.25 -1.17 -8.44
C MET A 197 13.63 -2.65 -8.28
N MET A 198 14.91 -2.92 -8.05
CA MET A 198 15.38 -4.28 -7.78
C MET A 198 14.81 -4.80 -6.46
N LEU A 199 14.17 -5.98 -6.45
CA LEU A 199 13.82 -6.67 -5.21
C LEU A 199 15.06 -7.05 -4.41
N GLU A 200 16.14 -7.40 -5.10
CA GLU A 200 17.42 -7.94 -4.60
C GLU A 200 17.24 -9.36 -4.04
N THR A 201 16.52 -9.50 -2.94
CA THR A 201 16.28 -10.78 -2.25
C THR A 201 15.06 -10.69 -1.34
N THR A 202 14.46 -11.83 -1.04
CA THR A 202 13.44 -11.99 0.03
C THR A 202 14.03 -12.47 1.36
N ALA A 203 15.33 -12.71 1.42
CA ALA A 203 16.01 -13.21 2.62
C ALA A 203 16.04 -12.16 3.73
N GLN A 204 15.11 -12.25 4.68
CA GLN A 204 14.95 -11.29 5.78
C GLN A 204 16.24 -11.13 6.62
N ARG A 205 17.00 -12.21 6.83
CA ARG A 205 18.24 -12.18 7.60
C ARG A 205 19.31 -11.27 6.98
N LEU A 206 19.37 -11.16 5.65
CA LEU A 206 20.33 -10.28 4.96
C LEU A 206 20.07 -8.80 5.22
N TRP A 207 18.88 -8.47 5.66
CA TRP A 207 18.49 -7.12 6.07
C TRP A 207 18.55 -6.92 7.59
N SER A 208 18.10 -7.90 8.38
CA SER A 208 17.96 -7.75 9.83
C SER A 208 19.23 -8.03 10.63
N GLU A 209 20.14 -8.88 10.11
CA GLU A 209 21.37 -9.25 10.81
C GLU A 209 22.47 -8.20 10.60
N PRO A 210 23.24 -7.82 11.66
CA PRO A 210 24.29 -6.80 11.56
C PRO A 210 25.38 -7.05 10.50
N ALA A 211 25.64 -8.33 10.18
CA ALA A 211 26.58 -8.72 9.12
C ALA A 211 25.95 -8.75 7.73
N GLY A 212 24.65 -8.62 7.62
CA GLY A 212 23.90 -8.68 6.36
C GLY A 212 24.24 -7.52 5.42
N PRO A 213 24.25 -7.76 4.09
CA PRO A 213 24.58 -6.75 3.08
C PRO A 213 23.62 -5.55 3.05
N HIS A 214 22.43 -5.70 3.58
CA HIS A 214 21.37 -4.69 3.64
C HIS A 214 21.18 -4.10 5.05
N TYR A 215 22.00 -4.50 6.03
CA TYR A 215 21.85 -3.98 7.39
C TYR A 215 22.03 -2.46 7.46
N GLY A 216 21.08 -1.79 8.12
CA GLY A 216 21.02 -0.34 8.19
C GLY A 216 20.48 0.36 6.92
N SER A 217 19.82 -0.39 6.05
CA SER A 217 19.17 0.08 4.83
C SER A 217 17.66 -0.12 4.94
N PRO A 218 16.89 0.87 5.42
CA PRO A 218 15.45 0.71 5.66
C PRO A 218 14.66 0.34 4.40
N ASP A 219 15.09 0.82 3.23
CA ASP A 219 14.44 0.57 1.96
C ASP A 219 14.77 -0.79 1.32
N LYS A 220 15.66 -1.56 1.96
CA LYS A 220 16.00 -2.91 1.55
C LYS A 220 15.23 -4.00 2.28
N GLU A 221 14.30 -3.63 3.15
CA GLU A 221 13.41 -4.61 3.78
C GLU A 221 12.59 -5.33 2.72
N PRO A 222 12.63 -6.68 2.64
CA PRO A 222 11.94 -7.44 1.59
C PRO A 222 10.45 -7.17 1.51
N ALA A 223 9.77 -7.04 2.66
CA ALA A 223 8.33 -6.76 2.71
C ALA A 223 7.99 -5.40 2.09
N VAL A 224 8.81 -4.38 2.34
CA VAL A 224 8.64 -3.04 1.77
C VAL A 224 8.80 -3.08 0.25
N ARG A 225 9.82 -3.77 -0.27
CA ARG A 225 10.06 -3.88 -1.71
C ARG A 225 8.98 -4.68 -2.43
N LEU A 226 8.51 -5.79 -1.85
CA LEU A 226 7.40 -6.57 -2.40
C LEU A 226 6.10 -5.74 -2.45
N ARG A 227 5.87 -4.87 -1.46
CA ARG A 227 4.74 -3.93 -1.49
C ARG A 227 4.84 -2.98 -2.68
N VAL A 228 6.00 -2.37 -2.93
CA VAL A 228 6.20 -1.46 -4.07
C VAL A 228 5.91 -2.16 -5.40
N LEU A 229 6.39 -3.40 -5.59
CA LEU A 229 6.09 -4.18 -6.79
C LEU A 229 4.58 -4.40 -6.98
N ALA A 230 3.88 -4.69 -5.90
CA ALA A 230 2.43 -4.89 -5.91
C ALA A 230 1.68 -3.57 -6.16
N ASP A 231 2.10 -2.47 -5.53
CA ASP A 231 1.47 -1.16 -5.69
C ASP A 231 1.69 -0.61 -7.11
N ALA A 232 2.87 -0.80 -7.70
CA ALA A 232 3.10 -0.50 -9.12
C ALA A 232 2.16 -1.28 -10.05
N GLY A 233 1.86 -2.54 -9.69
CA GLY A 233 0.89 -3.35 -10.41
C GLY A 233 -0.54 -2.82 -10.30
N ARG A 234 -0.93 -2.34 -9.13
CA ARG A 234 -2.27 -1.77 -8.89
C ARG A 234 -2.51 -0.47 -9.65
N VAL A 235 -1.47 0.33 -9.84
CA VAL A 235 -1.55 1.57 -10.63
C VAL A 235 -1.21 1.35 -12.10
N ASN A 236 -1.05 0.09 -12.54
CA ASN A 236 -0.78 -0.30 -13.93
C ASN A 236 0.48 0.36 -14.51
N ILE A 237 1.59 0.30 -13.77
CA ILE A 237 2.90 0.76 -14.25
C ILE A 237 3.69 -0.45 -14.74
N PRO A 238 4.14 -0.49 -16.00
CA PRO A 238 5.12 -1.46 -16.48
C PRO A 238 6.40 -1.35 -15.63
N PHE A 239 6.76 -2.42 -14.93
CA PHE A 239 7.76 -2.33 -13.87
C PHE A 239 8.91 -3.31 -14.08
N THR A 240 10.14 -2.81 -13.95
CA THR A 240 11.37 -3.60 -13.95
C THR A 240 11.76 -3.95 -12.53
N THR A 241 12.09 -5.21 -12.27
CA THR A 241 12.63 -5.68 -10.99
C THR A 241 13.69 -6.74 -11.21
N GLY A 242 14.22 -7.33 -10.15
CA GLY A 242 15.21 -8.37 -10.28
C GLY A 242 15.78 -8.81 -8.94
N ILE A 243 16.70 -9.76 -9.03
CA ILE A 243 17.44 -10.29 -7.89
C ILE A 243 18.94 -10.06 -8.07
N LEU A 244 19.64 -9.91 -6.95
CA LEU A 244 21.10 -9.84 -6.90
C LEU A 244 21.62 -11.11 -6.24
N ILE A 245 22.38 -11.93 -6.97
CA ILE A 245 22.90 -13.21 -6.48
C ILE A 245 24.35 -13.07 -6.02
N GLY A 246 24.71 -13.86 -5.02
CA GLY A 246 26.08 -13.91 -4.46
C GLY A 246 26.31 -12.91 -3.34
N ILE A 247 25.25 -12.33 -2.76
CA ILE A 247 25.34 -11.40 -1.62
C ILE A 247 25.19 -12.10 -0.27
N GLY A 248 25.15 -13.44 -0.24
CA GLY A 248 25.04 -14.26 0.96
C GLY A 248 23.67 -14.95 1.13
N GLU A 249 22.79 -14.84 0.15
CA GLU A 249 21.55 -15.62 0.10
C GLU A 249 21.83 -17.11 -0.10
N THR A 250 20.96 -17.98 0.40
CA THR A 250 20.96 -19.39 0.12
C THR A 250 20.29 -19.69 -1.22
N ILE A 251 20.52 -20.90 -1.74
CA ILE A 251 19.85 -21.36 -2.97
C ILE A 251 18.32 -21.38 -2.81
N THR A 252 17.85 -21.77 -1.64
CA THR A 252 16.41 -21.76 -1.31
C THR A 252 15.87 -20.33 -1.29
N GLU A 253 16.54 -19.39 -0.62
CA GLU A 253 16.13 -17.98 -0.57
C GLU A 253 16.14 -17.32 -1.97
N ARG A 254 17.04 -17.75 -2.85
CA ARG A 254 17.08 -17.32 -4.26
C ARG A 254 15.82 -17.82 -5.02
N ALA A 255 15.45 -19.07 -4.83
CA ALA A 255 14.23 -19.65 -5.40
C ALA A 255 12.97 -18.97 -4.85
N GLU A 256 12.92 -18.66 -3.55
CA GLU A 256 11.83 -17.92 -2.90
C GLU A 256 11.69 -16.51 -3.49
N SER A 257 12.80 -15.82 -3.74
CA SER A 257 12.81 -14.48 -4.34
C SER A 257 12.23 -14.49 -5.75
N LEU A 258 12.63 -15.43 -6.59
CA LEU A 258 12.06 -15.60 -7.94
C LEU A 258 10.58 -15.96 -7.89
N HIS A 259 10.19 -16.80 -6.92
CA HIS A 259 8.80 -17.19 -6.75
C HIS A 259 7.92 -16.04 -6.25
N ALA A 260 8.45 -15.15 -5.41
CA ALA A 260 7.77 -13.93 -4.99
C ALA A 260 7.53 -12.98 -6.17
N ILE A 261 8.53 -12.77 -7.03
CA ILE A 261 8.38 -11.98 -8.26
C ILE A 261 7.34 -12.62 -9.19
N ARG A 262 7.41 -13.95 -9.42
CA ARG A 262 6.41 -14.68 -10.23
C ARG A 262 4.99 -14.47 -9.74
N ARG A 263 4.78 -14.50 -8.42
CA ARG A 263 3.46 -14.27 -7.82
C ARG A 263 2.93 -12.88 -8.17
N THR A 264 3.75 -11.84 -8.00
CA THR A 264 3.41 -10.46 -8.37
C THR A 264 3.13 -10.32 -9.85
N ALA A 265 4.01 -10.87 -10.71
CA ALA A 265 3.86 -10.84 -12.16
C ALA A 265 2.55 -11.48 -12.63
N ARG A 266 2.16 -12.62 -12.05
CA ARG A 266 0.90 -13.31 -12.38
C ARG A 266 -0.33 -12.59 -11.87
N GLN A 267 -0.21 -11.94 -10.72
CA GLN A 267 -1.34 -11.28 -10.07
C GLN A 267 -1.70 -9.96 -10.77
N TYR A 268 -0.70 -9.17 -11.18
CA TYR A 268 -0.91 -7.82 -11.68
C TYR A 268 -0.58 -7.64 -13.16
N GLY A 269 0.26 -8.49 -13.72
CA GLY A 269 0.70 -8.37 -15.12
C GLY A 269 1.65 -7.21 -15.39
N ASN A 270 2.15 -6.52 -14.37
CA ASN A 270 2.96 -5.32 -14.47
C ASN A 270 4.46 -5.56 -14.61
N ILE A 271 4.96 -6.72 -14.18
CA ILE A 271 6.39 -7.01 -14.26
C ILE A 271 6.78 -7.25 -15.72
N GLN A 272 7.43 -6.27 -16.31
CA GLN A 272 7.86 -6.33 -17.71
C GLN A 272 9.18 -7.09 -17.87
N GLU A 273 10.06 -6.96 -16.89
CA GLU A 273 11.44 -7.44 -16.97
C GLU A 273 11.91 -7.89 -15.58
N VAL A 274 12.63 -9.00 -15.55
CA VAL A 274 13.33 -9.49 -14.35
C VAL A 274 14.82 -9.58 -14.64
N ILE A 275 15.60 -8.79 -13.92
CA ILE A 275 17.06 -8.73 -14.01
C ILE A 275 17.63 -9.79 -13.07
N VAL A 276 18.44 -10.70 -13.59
CA VAL A 276 19.28 -11.58 -12.78
C VAL A 276 20.69 -11.01 -12.78
N GLN A 277 21.06 -10.33 -11.71
CA GLN A 277 22.33 -9.67 -11.58
C GLN A 277 23.28 -10.45 -10.67
N ASN A 278 24.52 -10.64 -11.09
CA ASN A 278 25.57 -11.25 -10.30
C ASN A 278 26.36 -10.22 -9.50
N PHE A 279 26.56 -10.52 -8.23
CA PHE A 279 27.45 -9.74 -7.37
C PHE A 279 28.88 -9.76 -7.88
N ARG A 280 29.53 -8.60 -7.86
CA ARG A 280 30.96 -8.40 -8.09
C ARG A 280 31.57 -7.64 -6.92
N ALA A 281 32.63 -8.19 -6.34
CA ALA A 281 33.35 -7.56 -5.24
C ALA A 281 34.00 -6.25 -5.68
N LYS A 282 33.87 -5.20 -4.87
CA LYS A 282 34.40 -3.88 -5.17
C LYS A 282 35.32 -3.39 -4.04
N PRO A 283 36.49 -2.79 -4.38
CA PRO A 283 37.54 -2.50 -3.38
C PRO A 283 37.09 -1.63 -2.21
N ASP A 284 36.24 -0.66 -2.49
CA ASP A 284 35.82 0.37 -1.54
C ASP A 284 34.54 0.04 -0.77
N THR A 285 34.14 -1.23 -0.76
CA THR A 285 32.91 -1.69 -0.07
C THR A 285 33.22 -2.58 1.13
N ALA A 286 32.24 -2.74 2.01
CA ALA A 286 32.35 -3.67 3.12
C ALA A 286 32.47 -5.13 2.63
N MET A 287 31.93 -5.43 1.45
CA MET A 287 31.94 -6.77 0.84
C MET A 287 33.13 -7.00 -0.12
N ARG A 288 34.20 -6.19 -0.05
CA ARG A 288 35.39 -6.31 -0.93
C ARG A 288 36.11 -7.67 -0.88
N ALA A 289 35.94 -8.43 0.21
CA ALA A 289 36.52 -9.76 0.37
C ALA A 289 35.56 -10.91 0.07
N THR A 290 34.30 -10.60 -0.26
CA THR A 290 33.31 -11.60 -0.67
C THR A 290 33.63 -12.07 -2.08
N PRO A 291 33.64 -13.39 -2.36
CA PRO A 291 33.86 -13.90 -3.71
C PRO A 291 32.83 -13.35 -4.70
N ASP A 292 33.25 -13.15 -5.93
CA ASP A 292 32.33 -12.90 -7.04
C ASP A 292 31.36 -14.08 -7.21
N ALA A 293 30.13 -13.78 -7.61
CA ALA A 293 29.16 -14.81 -7.93
C ALA A 293 29.62 -15.65 -9.12
N ASP A 294 29.48 -16.97 -9.00
CA ASP A 294 29.86 -17.93 -10.04
C ASP A 294 28.97 -17.79 -11.29
N LEU A 295 29.59 -17.83 -12.50
CA LEU A 295 28.87 -17.65 -13.75
C LEU A 295 27.90 -18.78 -14.08
N HIS A 296 28.23 -20.03 -13.69
CA HIS A 296 27.30 -21.16 -13.88
C HIS A 296 26.11 -21.08 -12.93
N GLU A 297 26.32 -20.52 -11.73
CA GLU A 297 25.19 -20.21 -10.83
C GLU A 297 24.32 -19.08 -11.38
N LEU A 298 24.92 -18.06 -12.00
CA LEU A 298 24.19 -17.02 -12.71
C LEU A 298 23.33 -17.62 -13.80
N ALA A 299 23.93 -18.44 -14.68
CA ALA A 299 23.24 -19.07 -15.80
C ALA A 299 22.13 -20.03 -15.34
N ALA A 300 22.38 -20.82 -14.31
CA ALA A 300 21.36 -21.67 -13.69
C ALA A 300 20.20 -20.83 -13.13
N THR A 301 20.52 -19.68 -12.52
CA THR A 301 19.50 -18.78 -11.98
C THR A 301 18.67 -18.12 -13.09
N VAL A 302 19.30 -17.72 -14.18
CA VAL A 302 18.62 -17.21 -15.39
C VAL A 302 17.66 -18.27 -15.95
N ALA A 303 18.12 -19.51 -16.09
CA ALA A 303 17.29 -20.60 -16.63
C ALA A 303 16.10 -20.92 -15.72
N VAL A 304 16.32 -20.97 -14.40
CA VAL A 304 15.22 -21.18 -13.42
C VAL A 304 14.27 -19.98 -13.41
N ALA A 305 14.77 -18.74 -13.50
CA ALA A 305 13.94 -17.55 -13.62
C ALA A 305 13.03 -17.63 -14.86
N ARG A 306 13.57 -18.00 -16.01
CA ARG A 306 12.79 -18.21 -17.25
C ARG A 306 11.69 -19.24 -17.07
N LEU A 307 11.99 -20.37 -16.47
CA LEU A 307 11.01 -21.43 -16.22
C LEU A 307 9.91 -21.03 -15.24
N LEU A 308 10.28 -20.30 -14.18
CA LEU A 308 9.32 -19.83 -13.16
C LEU A 308 8.43 -18.72 -13.67
N LEU A 309 9.00 -17.72 -14.33
CA LEU A 309 8.29 -16.53 -14.82
C LEU A 309 7.43 -16.88 -16.04
N GLY A 310 7.85 -17.87 -16.82
CA GLY A 310 7.12 -18.33 -18.00
C GLY A 310 7.16 -17.33 -19.16
N PRO A 311 6.24 -17.46 -20.11
CA PRO A 311 6.06 -16.50 -21.18
C PRO A 311 5.41 -15.21 -20.63
N GLY A 312 5.78 -14.07 -21.07
CA GLY A 312 5.15 -12.80 -20.69
C GLY A 312 5.97 -11.93 -19.75
N VAL A 313 7.12 -12.42 -19.27
CA VAL A 313 8.09 -11.60 -18.52
C VAL A 313 9.45 -11.77 -19.19
N SER A 314 10.10 -10.68 -19.57
CA SER A 314 11.47 -10.76 -20.10
C SER A 314 12.45 -11.06 -18.98
N VAL A 315 13.43 -11.90 -19.26
CA VAL A 315 14.55 -12.21 -18.37
C VAL A 315 15.81 -11.59 -18.93
N GLN A 316 16.42 -10.76 -18.13
CA GLN A 316 17.59 -9.97 -18.51
C GLN A 316 18.78 -10.32 -17.61
N ALA A 317 19.97 -10.32 -18.19
CA ALA A 317 21.21 -10.30 -17.46
C ALA A 317 22.17 -9.25 -18.04
N PRO A 318 22.89 -8.46 -17.21
CA PRO A 318 23.75 -7.39 -17.69
C PRO A 318 24.94 -7.94 -18.50
N PRO A 319 25.17 -7.49 -19.76
CA PRO A 319 26.22 -8.01 -20.61
C PRO A 319 27.65 -7.69 -20.12
N ASN A 320 27.81 -6.54 -19.47
CA ASN A 320 29.11 -6.07 -18.96
C ASN A 320 29.63 -6.83 -17.73
N LEU A 321 28.80 -7.67 -17.09
CA LEU A 321 29.17 -8.38 -15.86
C LEU A 321 29.61 -9.84 -16.08
N VAL A 322 29.61 -10.35 -17.31
CA VAL A 322 29.87 -11.76 -17.61
C VAL A 322 31.20 -12.02 -18.36
N GLY A 323 31.94 -10.98 -18.71
CA GLY A 323 33.19 -11.12 -19.50
C GLY A 323 32.92 -11.67 -20.90
N ASP A 324 33.66 -12.68 -21.35
CA ASP A 324 33.54 -13.24 -22.70
C ASP A 324 32.48 -14.36 -22.82
N GLU A 325 31.75 -14.67 -21.72
CA GLU A 325 30.81 -15.81 -21.68
C GLU A 325 29.34 -15.41 -21.98
N HIS A 326 29.15 -14.55 -22.96
CA HIS A 326 27.82 -14.05 -23.33
C HIS A 326 26.88 -15.14 -23.87
N ASP A 327 27.43 -16.13 -24.60
CA ASP A 327 26.69 -17.28 -25.13
C ASP A 327 25.99 -18.06 -24.00
N LEU A 328 26.62 -18.16 -22.85
CA LEU A 328 26.07 -18.86 -21.68
C LEU A 328 24.71 -18.30 -21.25
N LEU A 329 24.54 -16.97 -21.26
CA LEU A 329 23.30 -16.31 -20.87
C LEU A 329 22.19 -16.53 -21.91
N LEU A 330 22.53 -16.47 -23.22
CA LEU A 330 21.57 -16.72 -24.28
C LEU A 330 21.08 -18.17 -24.26
N ARG A 331 21.99 -19.13 -24.04
CA ARG A 331 21.61 -20.54 -23.86
C ARG A 331 20.75 -20.75 -22.62
N ALA A 332 21.02 -20.00 -21.54
CA ALA A 332 20.24 -20.04 -20.31
C ALA A 332 18.84 -19.43 -20.45
N GLY A 333 18.53 -18.74 -21.55
CA GLY A 333 17.17 -18.31 -21.87
C GLY A 333 16.86 -16.85 -21.61
N ILE A 334 17.87 -15.92 -21.60
CA ILE A 334 17.58 -14.50 -21.68
C ILE A 334 16.97 -14.17 -23.04
N ASP A 335 16.16 -13.14 -23.07
CA ASP A 335 15.60 -12.53 -24.28
C ASP A 335 15.84 -11.02 -24.35
N ASP A 336 16.58 -10.48 -23.36
CA ASP A 336 16.91 -9.05 -23.30
C ASP A 336 18.29 -8.85 -22.65
N TRP A 337 19.07 -7.94 -23.21
CA TRP A 337 20.37 -7.53 -22.66
C TRP A 337 20.26 -6.36 -21.68
N GLY A 338 19.07 -5.79 -21.54
CA GLY A 338 18.85 -4.59 -20.73
C GLY A 338 19.31 -3.31 -21.37
N GLY A 339 19.71 -2.38 -20.54
CA GLY A 339 20.13 -1.05 -20.96
C GLY A 339 21.60 -0.96 -21.29
N VAL A 340 21.92 -0.40 -22.46
CA VAL A 340 23.29 -0.09 -22.89
C VAL A 340 23.38 1.39 -23.23
N SER A 341 24.41 2.08 -22.74
CA SER A 341 24.62 3.50 -23.05
C SER A 341 25.82 3.72 -23.94
N PRO A 342 25.65 4.45 -25.07
CA PRO A 342 26.75 4.91 -25.88
C PRO A 342 27.46 6.16 -25.34
N VAL A 343 26.88 6.79 -24.30
CA VAL A 343 27.32 8.12 -23.80
C VAL A 343 27.79 8.07 -22.35
N THR A 344 27.01 7.42 -21.48
CA THR A 344 27.27 7.42 -20.03
C THR A 344 27.86 6.09 -19.56
N PRO A 345 28.78 6.10 -18.59
CA PRO A 345 29.29 4.85 -18.01
C PRO A 345 28.21 4.11 -17.22
N ASP A 346 28.47 2.86 -16.87
CA ASP A 346 27.73 2.19 -15.81
C ASP A 346 28.11 2.82 -14.47
N HIS A 347 27.18 3.61 -13.91
CA HIS A 347 27.41 4.31 -12.63
C HIS A 347 27.41 3.36 -11.42
N VAL A 348 26.88 2.15 -11.58
CA VAL A 348 26.86 1.13 -10.52
C VAL A 348 28.11 0.25 -10.57
N ASN A 349 28.58 -0.09 -11.78
CA ASN A 349 29.77 -0.90 -12.02
C ASN A 349 30.75 -0.16 -12.96
N PRO A 350 31.32 0.96 -12.52
CA PRO A 350 32.14 1.80 -13.39
C PRO A 350 33.42 1.12 -13.90
N GLU A 351 33.86 0.04 -13.25
CA GLU A 351 34.99 -0.76 -13.65
C GLU A 351 34.67 -1.75 -14.79
N ARG A 352 33.40 -1.84 -15.18
CA ARG A 352 32.89 -2.72 -16.25
C ARG A 352 32.13 -1.88 -17.27
N PRO A 353 32.81 -1.36 -18.31
CA PRO A 353 32.17 -0.54 -19.34
C PRO A 353 31.12 -1.33 -20.12
N TRP A 354 30.15 -0.61 -20.65
CA TRP A 354 29.18 -1.20 -21.59
C TRP A 354 29.89 -1.69 -22.84
N PRO A 355 29.50 -2.84 -23.41
CA PRO A 355 29.96 -3.24 -24.74
C PRO A 355 29.47 -2.23 -25.79
N ALA A 356 30.18 -2.08 -26.88
CA ALA A 356 29.66 -1.37 -28.02
C ALA A 356 28.40 -2.11 -28.57
N ILE A 357 27.44 -1.37 -29.08
CA ILE A 357 26.18 -1.97 -29.57
C ILE A 357 26.46 -2.94 -30.73
N ASP A 358 27.43 -2.60 -31.57
CA ASP A 358 27.84 -3.48 -32.69
C ASP A 358 28.49 -4.79 -32.18
N GLU A 359 29.26 -4.75 -31.12
CA GLU A 359 29.79 -5.95 -30.46
C GLU A 359 28.67 -6.80 -29.86
N LEU A 360 27.73 -6.18 -29.19
CA LEU A 360 26.55 -6.87 -28.65
C LEU A 360 25.73 -7.52 -29.75
N ALA A 361 25.59 -6.86 -30.89
CA ALA A 361 24.90 -7.40 -32.06
C ALA A 361 25.62 -8.63 -32.61
N GLU A 362 26.95 -8.56 -32.70
CA GLU A 362 27.75 -9.68 -33.17
C GLU A 362 27.68 -10.89 -32.24
N TRP A 363 27.78 -10.70 -30.91
CA TRP A 363 27.61 -11.79 -29.94
C TRP A 363 26.23 -12.44 -30.02
N THR A 364 25.20 -11.60 -30.16
CA THR A 364 23.80 -12.05 -30.27
C THR A 364 23.60 -12.89 -31.54
N LYS A 365 24.20 -12.43 -32.67
CA LYS A 365 24.15 -13.11 -33.95
C LYS A 365 24.92 -14.46 -33.94
N GLN A 366 26.05 -14.52 -33.28
CA GLN A 366 26.83 -15.76 -33.16
C GLN A 366 26.04 -16.83 -32.41
N ALA A 367 25.16 -16.43 -31.47
CA ALA A 367 24.25 -17.32 -30.74
C ALA A 367 22.97 -17.65 -31.56
N GLY A 368 22.81 -17.12 -32.80
CA GLY A 368 21.69 -17.42 -33.69
C GLY A 368 20.48 -16.50 -33.53
N PHE A 369 20.65 -15.32 -32.92
CA PHE A 369 19.60 -14.33 -32.75
C PHE A 369 19.94 -13.00 -33.42
N ASP A 370 18.90 -12.23 -33.75
CA ASP A 370 19.02 -10.84 -34.17
C ASP A 370 18.85 -9.89 -32.98
N LEU A 371 19.77 -8.92 -32.86
CA LEU A 371 19.65 -7.87 -31.82
C LEU A 371 18.72 -6.76 -32.32
N ARG A 372 17.70 -6.41 -31.55
CA ARG A 372 16.80 -5.30 -31.88
C ARG A 372 16.61 -4.36 -30.69
N GLU A 373 16.53 -3.07 -31.00
CA GLU A 373 16.25 -2.05 -29.99
C GLU A 373 14.78 -2.09 -29.57
N ARG A 374 14.53 -2.01 -28.26
CA ARG A 374 13.21 -1.77 -27.67
C ARG A 374 13.16 -0.41 -26.97
N LEU A 375 11.95 0.07 -26.70
CA LEU A 375 11.75 1.22 -25.82
C LEU A 375 11.90 0.82 -24.34
N THR A 376 11.88 1.80 -23.45
CA THR A 376 11.87 1.55 -22.00
C THR A 376 10.65 0.76 -21.54
N VAL A 377 9.53 0.92 -22.22
CA VAL A 377 8.31 0.13 -22.05
C VAL A 377 8.30 -1.00 -23.07
N TYR A 378 8.06 -2.23 -22.62
CA TYR A 378 8.16 -3.42 -23.46
C TYR A 378 7.04 -3.52 -24.50
N PRO A 379 7.30 -4.21 -25.65
CA PRO A 379 6.38 -4.28 -26.79
C PRO A 379 4.95 -4.67 -26.44
N ARG A 380 4.76 -5.58 -25.50
CA ARG A 380 3.43 -6.03 -25.09
C ARG A 380 2.57 -4.91 -24.50
N TYR A 381 3.19 -3.96 -23.76
CA TYR A 381 2.49 -2.82 -23.18
C TYR A 381 2.23 -1.72 -24.20
N VAL A 382 3.15 -1.53 -25.15
CA VAL A 382 2.94 -0.65 -26.32
C VAL A 382 1.70 -1.12 -27.10
N LYS A 383 1.65 -2.41 -27.44
CA LYS A 383 0.50 -3.01 -28.13
C LYS A 383 -0.78 -3.00 -27.28
N ALA A 384 -0.67 -3.17 -25.97
CA ALA A 384 -1.81 -3.07 -25.07
C ALA A 384 -2.36 -1.64 -25.00
N ALA A 385 -1.50 -0.62 -24.98
CA ALA A 385 -1.91 0.78 -25.00
C ALA A 385 -2.61 1.19 -26.31
N GLN A 386 -2.23 0.59 -27.44
CA GLN A 386 -2.94 0.80 -28.70
C GLN A 386 -4.39 0.25 -28.68
N ARG A 387 -4.63 -0.83 -27.93
CA ARG A 387 -5.95 -1.46 -27.79
C ARG A 387 -6.80 -0.81 -26.69
N GLN A 388 -6.15 -0.44 -25.59
CA GLN A 388 -6.77 0.18 -24.40
C GLN A 388 -5.93 1.37 -23.94
N PRO A 389 -6.11 2.56 -24.56
CA PRO A 389 -5.39 3.77 -24.20
C PRO A 389 -5.57 4.11 -22.72
N GLY A 390 -4.46 4.51 -22.07
CA GLY A 390 -4.46 4.91 -20.67
C GLY A 390 -4.36 3.77 -19.65
N GLN A 391 -4.51 2.50 -20.06
CA GLN A 391 -4.44 1.38 -19.13
C GLN A 391 -3.03 1.18 -18.54
N TRP A 392 -2.02 1.02 -19.39
CA TRP A 392 -0.63 0.78 -18.98
C TRP A 392 0.28 2.00 -19.17
N ILE A 393 0.05 2.73 -20.22
CA ILE A 393 0.77 3.97 -20.56
C ILE A 393 -0.21 5.11 -20.36
N ASP A 394 0.17 6.11 -19.57
CA ASP A 394 -0.66 7.30 -19.38
C ASP A 394 -0.95 8.00 -20.71
N LEU A 395 -2.14 8.56 -20.85
CA LEU A 395 -2.57 9.21 -22.10
C LEU A 395 -1.61 10.33 -22.52
N ARG A 396 -1.00 11.03 -21.58
CA ARG A 396 -0.01 12.11 -21.82
C ARG A 396 1.28 11.61 -22.46
N LEU A 397 1.62 10.33 -22.26
CA LEU A 397 2.82 9.71 -22.82
C LEU A 397 2.56 8.92 -24.11
N THR A 398 1.29 8.71 -24.45
CA THR A 398 0.91 7.87 -25.60
C THR A 398 1.52 8.37 -26.91
N GLU A 399 1.48 9.69 -27.15
CA GLU A 399 2.06 10.28 -28.37
C GLU A 399 3.58 10.14 -28.39
N HIS A 400 4.27 10.37 -27.27
CA HIS A 400 5.72 10.21 -27.15
C HIS A 400 6.16 8.76 -27.41
N VAL A 401 5.44 7.78 -26.87
CA VAL A 401 5.74 6.37 -27.08
C VAL A 401 5.46 5.96 -28.52
N ASN A 402 4.32 6.35 -29.09
CA ASN A 402 3.94 6.01 -30.46
C ASN A 402 4.88 6.64 -31.50
N ALA A 403 5.45 7.83 -31.24
CA ALA A 403 6.42 8.49 -32.11
C ALA A 403 7.76 7.73 -32.19
N LEU A 404 8.06 6.87 -31.24
CA LEU A 404 9.32 6.13 -31.13
C LEU A 404 9.16 4.63 -31.38
N ALA A 405 7.91 4.11 -31.35
CA ALA A 405 7.61 2.70 -31.51
C ALA A 405 7.27 2.35 -32.94
N ASP A 406 7.73 1.20 -33.39
CA ASP A 406 7.19 0.53 -34.58
C ASP A 406 5.76 0.01 -34.24
N ALA A 407 4.79 0.43 -35.05
CA ALA A 407 3.37 0.18 -34.78
C ALA A 407 2.97 -1.32 -34.80
N ASP A 408 3.66 -2.12 -35.61
CA ASP A 408 3.33 -3.53 -35.81
C ASP A 408 3.98 -4.42 -34.72
N THR A 409 5.24 -4.13 -34.43
CA THR A 409 6.02 -4.96 -33.49
C THR A 409 6.00 -4.44 -32.06
N GLY A 410 5.79 -3.13 -31.84
CA GLY A 410 5.94 -2.45 -30.55
C GLY A 410 7.40 -2.29 -30.11
N LEU A 411 8.36 -2.68 -30.93
CA LEU A 411 9.80 -2.41 -30.75
C LEU A 411 10.12 -0.94 -31.04
N ALA A 412 11.34 -0.52 -30.78
CA ALA A 412 11.78 0.81 -31.19
C ALA A 412 11.87 0.90 -32.71
N ASP A 413 11.36 1.97 -33.29
CA ASP A 413 11.63 2.34 -34.70
C ASP A 413 13.06 2.89 -34.79
N GLU A 414 13.91 2.21 -35.50
CA GLU A 414 15.34 2.57 -35.67
C GLU A 414 15.52 3.93 -36.34
N SER A 415 14.57 4.33 -37.19
CA SER A 415 14.58 5.61 -37.89
C SER A 415 14.06 6.77 -37.06
N ALA A 416 13.23 6.48 -36.08
CA ALA A 416 12.63 7.50 -35.22
C ALA A 416 13.66 8.15 -34.29
N ARG A 417 13.48 9.44 -34.10
CA ARG A 417 14.27 10.25 -33.18
C ARG A 417 13.34 10.90 -32.17
N PRO A 418 13.73 10.95 -30.89
CA PRO A 418 12.93 11.63 -29.87
C PRO A 418 12.88 13.13 -30.19
N VAL A 419 11.70 13.71 -30.06
CA VAL A 419 11.46 15.15 -30.26
C VAL A 419 10.71 15.67 -29.05
N GLY A 420 11.26 16.69 -28.43
CA GLY A 420 10.63 17.33 -27.26
C GLY A 420 9.32 18.01 -27.66
N THR A 421 8.35 17.88 -26.82
CA THR A 421 7.05 18.54 -26.92
C THR A 421 6.70 19.16 -25.60
N GLN A 422 6.11 20.36 -25.63
CA GLN A 422 5.74 21.03 -24.40
C GLN A 422 4.77 20.17 -23.57
N TRP A 423 5.11 19.94 -22.32
CA TRP A 423 4.27 19.22 -21.40
C TRP A 423 3.00 20.01 -21.13
N GLN A 424 1.87 19.35 -21.29
CA GLN A 424 0.58 19.92 -20.96
C GLN A 424 -0.03 19.15 -19.79
N GLU A 425 -0.25 19.86 -18.69
CA GLU A 425 -1.16 19.36 -17.68
C GLU A 425 -2.59 19.48 -18.25
N PRO A 426 -3.49 18.53 -17.97
CA PRO A 426 -4.84 18.56 -18.54
C PRO A 426 -5.58 19.88 -18.22
N ASP A 427 -6.31 20.40 -19.20
CA ASP A 427 -7.24 21.51 -19.00
C ASP A 427 -8.29 21.15 -17.92
N GLY A 428 -8.24 21.78 -16.81
CA GLY A 428 -9.11 21.45 -15.65
C GLY A 428 -8.43 21.79 -14.34
N GLY A 429 -7.32 22.46 -14.49
CA GLY A 429 -6.43 22.69 -13.38
C GLY A 429 -5.56 21.47 -13.19
N LEU A 430 -4.49 21.69 -12.51
CA LEU A 430 -3.67 20.63 -11.98
C LEU A 430 -4.56 19.46 -11.70
N ASP A 431 -4.38 18.39 -12.45
CA ASP A 431 -4.87 17.11 -12.02
C ASP A 431 -4.84 17.18 -10.51
N THR A 432 -5.95 16.89 -9.88
CA THR A 432 -6.11 16.91 -8.43
C THR A 432 -4.92 16.28 -7.71
N ILE A 433 -4.20 15.38 -8.36
CA ILE A 433 -2.94 14.79 -7.93
C ILE A 433 -1.82 15.84 -7.72
N GLY A 434 -1.63 16.81 -8.60
CA GLY A 434 -0.53 17.79 -8.47
C GLY A 434 -0.79 18.85 -7.37
N ARG A 435 -2.03 19.29 -7.19
CA ARG A 435 -2.41 20.27 -6.13
C ARG A 435 -2.84 19.61 -4.83
N ALA A 436 -3.45 18.44 -4.87
CA ALA A 436 -3.71 17.64 -3.68
C ALA A 436 -2.41 17.33 -2.95
N ASP A 437 -1.36 17.00 -3.69
CA ASP A 437 -0.05 16.73 -3.10
C ASP A 437 0.61 17.97 -2.47
N LEU A 438 0.46 19.13 -3.08
CA LEU A 438 0.92 20.38 -2.48
C LEU A 438 0.10 20.71 -1.23
N ASN A 439 -1.21 20.49 -1.25
CA ASN A 439 -2.08 20.70 -0.12
C ASN A 439 -1.88 19.62 0.96
N GLU A 440 -1.76 18.34 0.59
CA GLU A 440 -1.45 17.27 1.52
C GLU A 440 -0.08 17.46 2.17
N THR A 441 0.91 17.89 1.42
CA THR A 441 2.26 18.15 1.96
C THR A 441 2.28 19.40 2.84
N ILE A 442 1.43 20.37 2.57
CA ILE A 442 1.26 21.59 3.37
C ILE A 442 0.42 21.31 4.62
N ASP A 443 -0.71 20.61 4.48
CA ASP A 443 -1.68 20.40 5.55
C ASP A 443 -1.32 19.27 6.51
N THR A 444 -0.66 18.21 6.02
CA THR A 444 -0.48 16.99 6.81
C THR A 444 0.62 17.02 7.83
N THR A 445 1.49 18.01 7.84
CA THR A 445 2.64 17.92 8.71
C THR A 445 3.09 19.21 9.37
N GLY A 446 2.45 20.35 9.09
CA GLY A 446 2.99 21.64 9.52
C GLY A 446 4.45 21.85 9.11
N ARG A 447 4.95 20.90 8.34
CA ARG A 447 6.38 20.78 8.00
C ARG A 447 6.86 21.90 7.12
N THR A 448 5.97 22.46 6.36
CA THR A 448 6.28 23.56 5.46
C THR A 448 6.41 24.86 6.20
N ALA A 449 5.59 25.13 7.19
CA ALA A 449 5.73 26.31 8.05
C ALA A 449 7.03 26.27 8.86
N ASP A 450 7.41 25.08 9.37
CA ASP A 450 8.61 24.93 10.19
C ASP A 450 9.92 24.81 9.39
N ARG A 451 9.85 24.48 8.10
CA ARG A 451 11.03 24.17 7.28
C ARG A 451 11.42 25.22 6.27
N ARG A 452 10.53 26.18 5.99
CA ARG A 452 10.80 27.33 5.11
C ARG A 452 10.55 28.60 5.87
N GLY A 453 11.59 29.22 6.38
CA GLY A 453 11.53 30.53 7.01
C GLY A 453 11.09 31.66 6.06
N ASP A 454 10.94 31.39 4.77
CA ASP A 454 10.49 32.30 3.73
C ASP A 454 9.11 32.00 3.17
N PHE A 455 8.43 30.98 3.74
CA PHE A 455 7.16 30.46 3.23
C PHE A 455 6.09 31.55 3.11
N GLU A 456 5.91 32.35 4.14
CA GLU A 456 4.99 33.48 4.11
C GLU A 456 5.40 34.57 3.11
N SER A 457 6.70 34.78 2.89
CA SER A 457 7.19 35.77 1.92
C SER A 457 7.05 35.32 0.46
N VAL A 458 7.00 34.02 0.21
CA VAL A 458 6.86 33.43 -1.13
C VAL A 458 5.38 33.28 -1.50
N TYR A 459 4.53 32.86 -0.57
CA TYR A 459 3.13 32.54 -0.82
C TYR A 459 2.15 33.54 -0.21
N GLY A 460 2.63 34.50 0.58
CA GLY A 460 1.83 35.50 1.26
C GLY A 460 1.28 35.05 2.61
N ASP A 461 0.59 35.94 3.27
CA ASP A 461 -0.04 35.70 4.58
C ASP A 461 -1.23 34.76 4.43
N TRP A 462 -1.06 33.52 4.86
CA TRP A 462 -2.06 32.46 4.80
C TRP A 462 -3.31 32.74 5.64
N GLU A 463 -3.20 33.46 6.74
CA GLU A 463 -4.38 33.89 7.50
C GLU A 463 -5.21 34.91 6.72
N SER A 464 -4.56 35.85 6.10
CA SER A 464 -5.21 36.83 5.21
C SER A 464 -5.83 36.15 3.97
N LEU A 465 -5.18 35.13 3.41
CA LEU A 465 -5.72 34.35 2.31
C LEU A 465 -6.91 33.50 2.77
N ARG A 466 -6.84 32.87 3.96
CA ARG A 466 -7.98 32.14 4.56
C ARG A 466 -9.16 33.07 4.84
N GLU A 467 -8.92 34.26 5.37
CA GLU A 467 -9.97 35.27 5.57
C GLU A 467 -10.61 35.70 4.25
N GLN A 468 -9.82 35.94 3.20
CA GLN A 468 -10.30 36.24 1.86
C GLN A 468 -11.11 35.09 1.25
N LEU A 469 -10.70 33.85 1.47
CA LEU A 469 -11.39 32.65 0.99
C LEU A 469 -12.67 32.40 1.79
N THR A 470 -12.65 32.63 3.09
CA THR A 470 -13.83 32.49 3.96
C THR A 470 -14.91 33.54 3.60
N SER A 471 -14.49 34.68 3.04
CA SER A 471 -15.40 35.75 2.63
C SER A 471 -16.01 35.57 1.25
N ALA A 472 -15.63 34.53 0.46
CA ALA A 472 -16.04 34.39 -0.93
C ALA A 472 -16.64 33.02 -1.28
N PRO A 473 -17.73 32.55 -0.63
CA PRO A 473 -18.42 31.31 -0.99
C PRO A 473 -18.98 31.30 -2.42
N GLU A 474 -18.96 32.46 -3.10
CA GLU A 474 -19.44 32.60 -4.48
C GLU A 474 -18.51 31.99 -5.56
N ARG A 475 -17.29 31.61 -5.20
CA ARG A 475 -16.30 31.02 -6.16
C ARG A 475 -16.34 29.51 -6.24
N LEU A 476 -17.05 28.83 -5.34
CA LEU A 476 -17.17 27.37 -5.35
C LEU A 476 -18.11 26.87 -6.45
N PRO A 477 -17.93 25.64 -6.97
CA PRO A 477 -18.87 25.02 -7.91
C PRO A 477 -20.32 25.09 -7.42
N GLY A 478 -21.28 25.20 -8.36
CA GLY A 478 -22.69 25.38 -8.03
C GLY A 478 -23.25 24.37 -7.05
N ASP A 479 -22.94 23.10 -7.28
CA ASP A 479 -23.44 21.98 -6.45
C ASP A 479 -22.85 22.00 -5.04
N VAL A 480 -21.58 22.35 -4.90
CA VAL A 480 -20.90 22.52 -3.59
C VAL A 480 -21.54 23.68 -2.82
N ARG A 481 -21.82 24.82 -3.46
CA ARG A 481 -22.49 25.96 -2.81
C ARG A 481 -23.91 25.61 -2.32
N VAL A 482 -24.66 24.86 -3.14
CA VAL A 482 -25.98 24.35 -2.75
C VAL A 482 -25.84 23.42 -1.55
N GLY A 483 -24.88 22.50 -1.58
CA GLY A 483 -24.62 21.57 -0.49
C GLY A 483 -24.22 22.26 0.81
N LEU A 484 -23.29 23.23 0.77
CA LEU A 484 -22.86 23.99 1.95
C LEU A 484 -23.99 24.86 2.54
N ARG A 485 -24.82 25.44 1.68
CA ARG A 485 -26.02 26.18 2.17
C ARG A 485 -26.98 25.24 2.88
N LEU A 486 -27.26 24.04 2.29
CA LEU A 486 -28.13 23.06 2.90
C LEU A 486 -27.51 22.55 4.23
N ALA A 487 -26.19 22.32 4.26
CA ALA A 487 -25.47 21.94 5.47
C ALA A 487 -25.61 22.97 6.61
N ALA A 488 -25.69 24.25 6.28
CA ALA A 488 -25.85 25.34 7.24
C ALA A 488 -27.31 25.53 7.70
N GLU A 489 -28.28 25.36 6.79
CA GLU A 489 -29.70 25.69 7.04
C GLU A 489 -30.49 24.47 7.54
N ASP A 490 -30.28 23.28 6.96
CA ASP A 490 -30.98 22.03 7.26
C ASP A 490 -30.05 20.82 7.04
N PRO A 491 -29.06 20.62 7.92
CA PRO A 491 -28.00 19.62 7.71
C PRO A 491 -28.54 18.19 7.58
N GLY A 492 -29.59 17.82 8.31
CA GLY A 492 -30.22 16.51 8.24
C GLY A 492 -30.80 16.16 6.88
N ALA A 493 -31.19 17.17 6.10
CA ALA A 493 -31.74 17.00 4.74
C ALA A 493 -30.67 16.61 3.70
N LEU A 494 -29.37 16.66 4.03
CA LEU A 494 -28.30 16.18 3.16
C LEU A 494 -28.44 14.69 2.84
N LEU A 495 -29.06 13.90 3.73
CA LEU A 495 -29.30 12.48 3.48
C LEU A 495 -30.59 12.19 2.73
N ASP A 496 -31.44 13.18 2.44
CA ASP A 496 -32.62 12.99 1.58
C ASP A 496 -32.17 12.65 0.15
N GLU A 497 -32.91 11.76 -0.53
CA GLU A 497 -32.59 11.35 -1.90
C GLU A 497 -32.63 12.53 -2.89
N ARG A 498 -33.52 13.50 -2.69
CA ARG A 498 -33.63 14.72 -3.51
C ARG A 498 -32.38 15.60 -3.47
N ASN A 499 -31.55 15.45 -2.46
CA ASN A 499 -30.34 16.23 -2.24
C ASN A 499 -29.07 15.39 -2.53
N ALA A 500 -29.20 14.29 -3.27
CA ALA A 500 -28.12 13.33 -3.51
C ALA A 500 -26.90 14.00 -4.18
N ASP A 501 -27.11 14.86 -5.16
CA ASP A 501 -26.04 15.55 -5.88
C ASP A 501 -25.30 16.53 -4.96
N ALA A 502 -26.02 17.26 -4.13
CA ALA A 502 -25.43 18.17 -3.15
C ALA A 502 -24.61 17.41 -2.09
N ALA A 503 -25.12 16.30 -1.58
CA ALA A 503 -24.39 15.43 -0.65
C ALA A 503 -23.16 14.80 -1.30
N MET A 504 -23.25 14.41 -2.59
CA MET A 504 -22.14 13.88 -3.34
C MET A 504 -21.06 14.94 -3.56
N ALA A 505 -21.44 16.16 -3.91
CA ALA A 505 -20.51 17.28 -4.05
C ALA A 505 -19.77 17.57 -2.74
N LEU A 506 -20.43 17.46 -1.58
CA LEU A 506 -19.80 17.69 -0.28
C LEU A 506 -18.87 16.53 0.13
N ILE A 507 -19.30 15.28 -0.02
CA ILE A 507 -18.47 14.16 0.40
C ILE A 507 -17.23 13.98 -0.49
N THR A 508 -17.27 14.54 -1.69
CA THR A 508 -16.13 14.59 -2.62
C THR A 508 -15.41 15.95 -2.61
N ALA A 509 -15.84 16.88 -1.76
CA ALA A 509 -15.24 18.21 -1.66
C ALA A 509 -13.77 18.12 -1.22
N ASP A 510 -12.97 19.05 -1.71
CA ASP A 510 -11.56 19.23 -1.37
C ASP A 510 -11.23 20.70 -1.16
N GLY A 511 -10.01 21.00 -0.68
CA GLY A 511 -9.53 22.35 -0.44
C GLY A 511 -10.51 23.19 0.40
N GLU A 512 -10.78 24.41 -0.04
CA GLU A 512 -11.66 25.36 0.68
C GLU A 512 -13.05 24.79 0.99
N ALA A 513 -13.64 24.03 0.06
CA ALA A 513 -14.95 23.45 0.27
C ALA A 513 -14.98 22.44 1.42
N LEU A 514 -13.93 21.65 1.56
CA LEU A 514 -13.76 20.72 2.68
C LEU A 514 -13.55 21.48 4.01
N GLU A 515 -12.77 22.55 4.01
CA GLU A 515 -12.56 23.38 5.21
C GLU A 515 -13.88 24.01 5.69
N VAL A 516 -14.69 24.52 4.78
CA VAL A 516 -16.02 25.04 5.12
C VAL A 516 -16.94 23.94 5.64
N LEU A 517 -16.91 22.74 5.00
CA LEU A 517 -17.71 21.60 5.41
C LEU A 517 -17.36 21.15 6.84
N THR A 518 -16.07 20.98 7.14
CA THR A 518 -15.59 20.55 8.47
C THR A 518 -15.89 21.59 9.55
N ARG A 519 -15.78 22.88 9.23
CA ARG A 519 -16.15 23.98 10.13
C ARG A 519 -17.66 23.96 10.47
N LEU A 520 -18.54 23.84 9.46
CA LEU A 520 -19.97 23.70 9.69
C LEU A 520 -20.31 22.48 10.55
N ALA A 521 -19.62 21.37 10.32
CA ALA A 521 -19.80 20.18 11.12
C ALA A 521 -19.34 20.39 12.58
N ASP A 522 -18.26 21.13 12.81
CA ASP A 522 -17.79 21.42 14.17
C ASP A 522 -18.68 22.43 14.89
N GLU A 523 -19.16 23.45 14.20
CA GLU A 523 -20.17 24.40 14.73
C GLU A 523 -21.44 23.64 15.15
N LEU A 524 -21.93 22.73 14.30
CA LEU A 524 -23.07 21.88 14.63
C LEU A 524 -22.79 20.97 15.83
N ARG A 525 -21.62 20.31 15.85
CA ARG A 525 -21.17 19.50 16.97
C ARG A 525 -21.23 20.30 18.29
N ALA A 526 -20.65 21.50 18.29
CA ALA A 526 -20.62 22.36 19.47
C ALA A 526 -22.04 22.69 19.99
N SER A 527 -22.98 22.91 19.08
CA SER A 527 -24.38 23.21 19.43
C SER A 527 -25.16 21.99 19.95
N VAL A 528 -24.83 20.78 19.47
CA VAL A 528 -25.58 19.55 19.78
C VAL A 528 -25.04 18.83 21.03
N VAL A 529 -23.73 18.65 21.12
CA VAL A 529 -23.08 17.84 22.17
C VAL A 529 -22.11 18.63 23.05
N GLY A 530 -21.92 19.92 22.80
CA GLY A 530 -21.03 20.79 23.58
C GLY A 530 -19.56 20.55 23.24
N ASP A 531 -18.66 21.06 24.08
CA ASP A 531 -17.22 21.08 23.79
C ASP A 531 -16.45 19.86 24.35
N ASP A 532 -17.04 19.08 25.21
CA ASP A 532 -16.37 17.90 25.77
C ASP A 532 -16.10 16.86 24.67
N ILE A 533 -14.88 16.34 24.67
CA ILE A 533 -14.52 15.13 23.93
C ILE A 533 -14.75 13.94 24.86
N THR A 534 -15.62 13.03 24.43
CA THR A 534 -16.00 11.90 25.27
C THR A 534 -15.17 10.65 24.98
N TYR A 535 -14.98 9.81 26.00
CA TYR A 535 -14.34 8.51 25.92
C TYR A 535 -14.92 7.54 26.94
N VAL A 536 -14.75 6.23 26.72
CA VAL A 536 -15.12 5.18 27.67
C VAL A 536 -13.88 4.46 28.19
N VAL A 537 -13.86 4.09 29.46
CA VAL A 537 -12.84 3.19 30.00
C VAL A 537 -13.33 1.77 29.81
N ASN A 538 -12.73 1.05 28.88
CA ASN A 538 -13.17 -0.29 28.47
C ASN A 538 -12.00 -1.22 28.16
N ARG A 539 -12.32 -2.52 28.13
CA ARG A 539 -11.43 -3.57 27.63
C ARG A 539 -12.08 -4.32 26.48
N ASN A 540 -11.33 -4.48 25.37
CA ASN A 540 -11.71 -5.43 24.34
C ASN A 540 -11.35 -6.85 24.76
N ILE A 541 -12.27 -7.79 24.63
CA ILE A 541 -12.05 -9.20 24.90
C ILE A 541 -12.40 -9.99 23.64
N ASN A 542 -11.39 -10.42 22.91
CA ASN A 542 -11.58 -11.35 21.81
C ASN A 542 -11.52 -12.77 22.38
N PHE A 543 -12.67 -13.44 22.48
CA PHE A 543 -12.73 -14.77 23.09
C PHE A 543 -12.32 -15.91 22.19
N SER A 544 -12.26 -15.69 20.87
CA SER A 544 -11.71 -16.64 19.88
C SER A 544 -11.35 -15.92 18.60
N ASN A 545 -10.27 -16.31 17.96
CA ASN A 545 -9.94 -15.91 16.59
C ASN A 545 -10.24 -17.01 15.54
N VAL A 546 -10.73 -18.17 15.99
CA VAL A 546 -11.15 -19.24 15.10
C VAL A 546 -12.40 -18.81 14.34
N CYS A 547 -12.33 -18.75 12.99
CA CYS A 547 -13.45 -18.27 12.19
C CYS A 547 -13.54 -19.02 10.84
N TYR A 548 -14.74 -19.46 10.50
CA TYR A 548 -14.99 -20.15 9.24
C TYR A 548 -15.49 -19.22 8.11
N VAL A 549 -15.92 -17.99 8.43
CA VAL A 549 -16.60 -17.09 7.48
C VAL A 549 -15.70 -16.67 6.32
N GLY A 550 -14.40 -16.48 6.56
CA GLY A 550 -13.44 -16.16 5.51
C GLY A 550 -13.63 -14.78 4.89
N CYS A 551 -13.88 -13.75 5.73
CA CYS A 551 -13.93 -12.36 5.30
C CYS A 551 -12.58 -11.96 4.72
N ARG A 552 -12.56 -11.47 3.49
CA ARG A 552 -11.33 -11.17 2.75
C ARG A 552 -10.55 -9.96 3.28
N PHE A 553 -11.18 -9.12 4.09
CA PHE A 553 -10.53 -7.99 4.76
C PHE A 553 -9.98 -8.32 6.15
N CYS A 554 -10.34 -9.47 6.73
CA CYS A 554 -10.04 -9.79 8.11
C CYS A 554 -8.71 -10.54 8.22
N ALA A 555 -7.71 -9.90 8.83
CA ALA A 555 -6.43 -10.51 9.17
C ALA A 555 -6.43 -11.22 10.54
N PHE A 556 -7.48 -11.04 11.34
CA PHE A 556 -7.62 -11.64 12.66
C PHE A 556 -8.05 -13.12 12.62
N ALA A 557 -8.83 -13.50 11.62
CA ALA A 557 -9.40 -14.83 11.52
C ALA A 557 -8.33 -15.92 11.29
N GLN A 558 -8.36 -16.96 12.12
CA GLN A 558 -7.51 -18.14 12.01
C GLN A 558 -8.35 -19.40 11.74
N ARG A 559 -7.73 -20.42 11.16
CA ARG A 559 -8.32 -21.77 11.12
C ARG A 559 -7.96 -22.51 12.40
N GLU A 560 -8.78 -23.46 12.81
CA GLU A 560 -8.57 -24.22 14.05
C GLU A 560 -7.18 -24.88 14.16
N ARG A 561 -6.59 -25.24 13.04
CA ARG A 561 -5.25 -25.89 12.95
C ARG A 561 -4.08 -24.90 12.87
N ASP A 562 -4.35 -23.61 12.78
CA ASP A 562 -3.31 -22.59 12.67
C ASP A 562 -2.64 -22.40 14.04
N ALA A 563 -1.31 -22.18 14.04
CA ALA A 563 -0.52 -22.10 15.27
C ALA A 563 -0.98 -20.98 16.22
N ASP A 564 -1.53 -19.90 15.66
CA ASP A 564 -2.00 -18.72 16.39
C ASP A 564 -3.50 -18.77 16.73
N ALA A 565 -4.16 -19.91 16.46
CA ALA A 565 -5.56 -20.09 16.83
C ALA A 565 -5.72 -20.21 18.35
N PHE A 566 -6.67 -19.46 18.89
CA PHE A 566 -6.99 -19.51 20.31
C PHE A 566 -8.49 -19.49 20.59
N ARG A 567 -8.85 -20.01 21.76
CA ARG A 567 -10.18 -19.92 22.39
C ARG A 567 -10.02 -19.68 23.87
N LEU A 568 -10.79 -18.76 24.40
CA LEU A 568 -10.89 -18.54 25.83
C LEU A 568 -12.07 -19.34 26.39
N SER A 569 -11.90 -19.92 27.56
CA SER A 569 -12.99 -20.50 28.31
C SER A 569 -13.91 -19.42 28.91
N VAL A 570 -15.09 -19.80 29.35
CA VAL A 570 -16.04 -18.91 30.03
C VAL A 570 -15.39 -18.24 31.25
N ASP A 571 -14.61 -19.00 32.03
CA ASP A 571 -13.92 -18.48 33.23
C ASP A 571 -12.81 -17.49 32.89
N GLU A 572 -12.04 -17.72 31.81
CA GLU A 572 -11.00 -16.81 31.34
C GLU A 572 -11.59 -15.48 30.86
N VAL A 573 -12.70 -15.51 30.09
CA VAL A 573 -13.42 -14.30 29.67
C VAL A 573 -13.92 -13.53 30.90
N ALA A 574 -14.56 -14.21 31.84
CA ALA A 574 -15.07 -13.57 33.08
C ALA A 574 -13.93 -13.02 33.95
N GLN A 575 -12.76 -13.69 33.96
CA GLN A 575 -11.59 -13.22 34.71
C GLN A 575 -11.02 -11.93 34.07
N ARG A 576 -10.97 -11.84 32.73
CA ARG A 576 -10.56 -10.61 32.03
C ARG A 576 -11.50 -9.43 32.32
N ALA A 577 -12.80 -9.68 32.51
CA ALA A 577 -13.75 -8.65 32.92
C ALA A 577 -13.51 -8.18 34.38
N VAL A 578 -13.11 -9.07 35.28
CA VAL A 578 -12.71 -8.72 36.67
C VAL A 578 -11.45 -7.85 36.65
N GLU A 579 -10.46 -8.21 35.84
CA GLU A 579 -9.23 -7.43 35.66
C GLU A 579 -9.52 -6.04 35.08
N ALA A 580 -10.43 -5.98 34.10
CA ALA A 580 -10.87 -4.72 33.51
C ALA A 580 -11.54 -3.82 34.57
N ALA A 581 -12.43 -4.37 35.36
CA ALA A 581 -13.07 -3.64 36.47
C ALA A 581 -12.05 -3.12 37.48
N ALA A 582 -11.08 -3.96 37.87
CA ALA A 582 -9.98 -3.55 38.74
C ALA A 582 -9.13 -2.40 38.19
N ALA A 583 -9.02 -2.31 36.84
CA ALA A 583 -8.36 -1.22 36.12
C ALA A 583 -9.28 0.00 35.85
N GLY A 584 -10.50 0.01 36.42
CA GLY A 584 -11.47 1.12 36.31
C GLY A 584 -12.36 1.07 35.07
N ALA A 585 -12.38 -0.03 34.32
CA ALA A 585 -13.29 -0.17 33.20
C ALA A 585 -14.76 -0.25 33.65
N THR A 586 -15.60 0.46 32.90
CA THR A 586 -17.05 0.42 33.06
C THR A 586 -17.71 -0.46 32.00
N GLU A 587 -16.98 -0.88 31.01
CA GLU A 587 -17.43 -1.66 29.85
C GLU A 587 -16.42 -2.76 29.49
N VAL A 588 -16.92 -3.89 29.04
CA VAL A 588 -16.18 -4.84 28.22
C VAL A 588 -16.82 -4.91 26.84
N CYS A 589 -15.98 -4.75 25.80
CA CYS A 589 -16.38 -4.92 24.40
C CYS A 589 -15.93 -6.30 23.92
N MET A 590 -16.88 -7.18 23.59
CA MET A 590 -16.55 -8.56 23.27
C MET A 590 -16.93 -8.94 21.84
N GLN A 591 -15.99 -9.49 21.11
CA GLN A 591 -16.20 -10.04 19.78
C GLN A 591 -15.29 -11.25 19.58
N GLY A 592 -15.73 -12.20 18.75
CA GLY A 592 -14.93 -13.36 18.41
C GLY A 592 -15.08 -13.80 16.96
N GLY A 593 -14.24 -14.73 16.57
CA GLY A 593 -14.43 -15.47 15.32
C GLY A 593 -15.71 -16.29 15.37
N ILE A 594 -16.33 -16.52 14.20
CA ILE A 594 -17.48 -17.43 14.12
C ILE A 594 -16.96 -18.87 14.15
N ASP A 595 -16.88 -19.41 15.34
CA ASP A 595 -16.34 -20.73 15.63
C ASP A 595 -17.47 -21.78 15.77
N PRO A 596 -17.59 -22.72 14.83
CA PRO A 596 -18.64 -23.72 14.87
C PRO A 596 -18.47 -24.73 16.02
N SER A 597 -17.31 -24.82 16.64
CA SER A 597 -17.05 -25.78 17.73
C SER A 597 -17.52 -25.30 19.10
N LEU A 598 -17.73 -23.97 19.29
CA LEU A 598 -18.21 -23.43 20.56
C LEU A 598 -19.59 -24.02 20.95
N PRO A 599 -19.85 -24.32 22.22
CA PRO A 599 -21.18 -24.74 22.67
C PRO A 599 -22.26 -23.72 22.30
N VAL A 600 -23.49 -24.18 22.08
CA VAL A 600 -24.63 -23.28 21.77
C VAL A 600 -24.83 -22.25 22.86
N THR A 601 -24.65 -22.63 24.13
CA THR A 601 -24.84 -21.77 25.30
C THR A 601 -23.70 -20.78 25.53
N PHE A 602 -22.57 -20.92 24.88
CA PHE A 602 -21.33 -20.21 25.19
C PHE A 602 -21.51 -18.69 25.29
N TYR A 603 -22.22 -18.08 24.37
CA TYR A 603 -22.45 -16.63 24.38
C TYR A 603 -23.25 -16.15 25.60
N ALA A 604 -24.31 -16.86 25.94
CA ALA A 604 -25.10 -16.56 27.16
C ALA A 604 -24.31 -16.85 28.43
N ASP A 605 -23.50 -17.92 28.44
CA ASP A 605 -22.71 -18.33 29.58
C ASP A 605 -21.62 -17.33 29.94
N ILE A 606 -20.90 -16.77 28.93
CA ILE A 606 -19.90 -15.73 29.20
C ILE A 606 -20.56 -14.45 29.75
N VAL A 607 -21.72 -14.03 29.25
CA VAL A 607 -22.46 -12.88 29.78
C VAL A 607 -22.88 -13.12 31.23
N ARG A 608 -23.48 -14.27 31.53
CA ARG A 608 -23.86 -14.63 32.91
C ARG A 608 -22.67 -14.67 33.85
N ALA A 609 -21.55 -15.25 33.40
CA ALA A 609 -20.35 -15.35 34.21
C ALA A 609 -19.73 -13.97 34.52
N ILE A 610 -19.74 -13.06 33.57
CA ILE A 610 -19.28 -11.68 33.78
C ILE A 610 -20.22 -10.99 34.79
N LYS A 611 -21.53 -11.03 34.55
CA LYS A 611 -22.51 -10.39 35.45
C LYS A 611 -22.51 -10.98 36.86
N ALA A 612 -22.20 -12.26 37.00
CA ALA A 612 -22.05 -12.89 38.32
C ALA A 612 -20.81 -12.38 39.09
N LYS A 613 -19.68 -12.15 38.38
CA LYS A 613 -18.43 -11.67 39.00
C LYS A 613 -18.37 -10.14 39.12
N VAL A 614 -18.93 -9.42 38.16
CA VAL A 614 -18.89 -7.95 38.05
C VAL A 614 -20.28 -7.43 37.64
N PRO A 615 -21.27 -7.38 38.56
CA PRO A 615 -22.65 -7.04 38.21
C PRO A 615 -22.84 -5.66 37.55
N GLY A 616 -21.97 -4.69 37.87
CA GLY A 616 -22.01 -3.35 37.32
C GLY A 616 -21.31 -3.17 35.97
N MET A 617 -20.64 -4.20 35.44
CA MET A 617 -19.94 -4.13 34.17
C MET A 617 -20.93 -4.04 33.00
N HIS A 618 -20.83 -3.05 32.16
CA HIS A 618 -21.58 -2.98 30.89
C HIS A 618 -21.01 -3.98 29.90
N VAL A 619 -21.85 -4.88 29.41
CA VAL A 619 -21.48 -5.91 28.44
C VAL A 619 -21.93 -5.46 27.06
N HIS A 620 -21.00 -4.94 26.27
CA HIS A 620 -21.17 -4.55 24.85
C HIS A 620 -20.63 -5.68 23.99
N ALA A 621 -21.50 -6.54 23.45
CA ALA A 621 -21.03 -7.79 22.87
C ALA A 621 -21.84 -8.28 21.68
N PHE A 622 -21.16 -9.08 20.83
CA PHE A 622 -21.70 -9.88 19.74
C PHE A 622 -22.23 -9.07 18.56
N SER A 623 -21.49 -9.13 17.48
CA SER A 623 -21.91 -8.57 16.20
C SER A 623 -23.19 -9.24 15.68
N PRO A 624 -23.95 -8.59 14.78
CA PRO A 624 -25.09 -9.22 14.11
C PRO A 624 -24.75 -10.56 13.45
N MET A 625 -23.54 -10.76 12.96
CA MET A 625 -23.09 -12.03 12.38
C MET A 625 -23.00 -13.15 13.45
N GLU A 626 -22.44 -12.83 14.62
CA GLU A 626 -22.35 -13.77 15.74
C GLU A 626 -23.77 -14.14 16.24
N ILE A 627 -24.65 -13.16 16.34
CA ILE A 627 -26.05 -13.36 16.75
C ILE A 627 -26.79 -14.30 15.78
N VAL A 628 -26.71 -14.04 14.48
CA VAL A 628 -27.36 -14.91 13.47
C VAL A 628 -26.79 -16.32 13.49
N SER A 629 -25.46 -16.44 13.58
CA SER A 629 -24.80 -17.74 13.62
C SER A 629 -25.20 -18.56 14.88
N ALA A 630 -25.27 -17.90 16.02
CA ALA A 630 -25.65 -18.54 17.28
C ALA A 630 -27.14 -18.92 17.29
N ALA A 631 -28.04 -18.05 16.84
CA ALA A 631 -29.46 -18.33 16.72
C ALA A 631 -29.74 -19.53 15.79
N ALA A 632 -29.07 -19.55 14.63
CA ALA A 632 -29.17 -20.67 13.68
C ALA A 632 -28.67 -22.00 14.31
N LYS A 633 -27.57 -21.96 15.02
CA LYS A 633 -27.02 -23.11 15.74
C LYS A 633 -27.93 -23.61 16.87
N ALA A 634 -28.57 -22.69 17.56
CA ALA A 634 -29.55 -22.99 18.61
C ALA A 634 -30.90 -23.49 18.07
N GLY A 635 -31.17 -23.29 16.76
CA GLY A 635 -32.43 -23.64 16.14
C GLY A 635 -33.59 -22.72 16.56
N VAL A 636 -33.29 -21.49 16.95
CA VAL A 636 -34.28 -20.48 17.41
C VAL A 636 -34.25 -19.23 16.51
N SER A 637 -35.27 -18.39 16.60
CA SER A 637 -35.26 -17.09 15.93
C SER A 637 -34.25 -16.11 16.51
N VAL A 638 -33.83 -15.13 15.73
CA VAL A 638 -32.97 -14.03 16.20
C VAL A 638 -33.60 -13.31 17.40
N GLN A 639 -34.91 -13.11 17.41
CA GLN A 639 -35.64 -12.47 18.51
C GLN A 639 -35.56 -13.30 19.80
N GLU A 640 -35.77 -14.60 19.72
CA GLU A 640 -35.67 -15.49 20.90
C GLU A 640 -34.22 -15.50 21.40
N TRP A 641 -33.22 -15.57 20.50
CA TRP A 641 -31.84 -15.57 20.90
C TRP A 641 -31.41 -14.25 21.56
N LEU A 642 -31.78 -13.10 21.01
CA LEU A 642 -31.54 -11.80 21.63
C LEU A 642 -32.23 -11.64 22.96
N THR A 643 -33.42 -12.22 23.13
CA THR A 643 -34.14 -12.26 24.43
C THR A 643 -33.33 -13.06 25.45
N GLU A 644 -32.83 -14.23 25.11
CA GLU A 644 -31.96 -15.07 25.94
C GLU A 644 -30.69 -14.32 26.36
N LEU A 645 -30.04 -13.63 25.43
CA LEU A 645 -28.83 -12.84 25.71
C LEU A 645 -29.14 -11.66 26.64
N ARG A 646 -30.24 -10.93 26.42
CA ARG A 646 -30.68 -9.84 27.28
C ARG A 646 -30.95 -10.35 28.66
N ASP A 647 -31.65 -11.47 28.80
CA ASP A 647 -32.00 -12.07 30.11
C ASP A 647 -30.73 -12.65 30.78
N ALA A 648 -29.71 -13.02 30.05
CA ALA A 648 -28.37 -13.34 30.55
C ALA A 648 -27.60 -12.10 31.05
N GLY A 649 -28.00 -10.87 30.64
CA GLY A 649 -27.41 -9.62 31.09
C GLY A 649 -26.67 -8.86 30.00
N LEU A 650 -26.89 -9.14 28.72
CA LEU A 650 -26.36 -8.34 27.61
C LEU A 650 -26.97 -6.94 27.63
N ASP A 651 -26.13 -5.89 27.65
CA ASP A 651 -26.58 -4.51 27.75
C ASP A 651 -26.69 -3.80 26.39
N SER A 652 -25.75 -4.07 25.47
CA SER A 652 -25.76 -3.49 24.13
C SER A 652 -24.96 -4.34 23.12
N ILE A 653 -25.18 -4.12 21.82
CA ILE A 653 -24.46 -4.83 20.75
C ILE A 653 -23.64 -3.87 19.88
N PRO A 654 -22.45 -4.26 19.39
CA PRO A 654 -21.70 -3.47 18.42
C PRO A 654 -22.35 -3.50 17.04
N GLY A 655 -22.33 -2.37 16.34
CA GLY A 655 -22.77 -2.26 14.96
C GLY A 655 -21.80 -2.87 13.93
N THR A 656 -20.80 -3.62 14.38
CA THR A 656 -19.82 -4.30 13.53
C THR A 656 -20.50 -5.31 12.61
N ALA A 657 -19.74 -5.85 11.65
CA ALA A 657 -20.28 -6.62 10.54
C ALA A 657 -21.20 -5.83 9.57
N ALA A 658 -21.35 -4.52 9.76
CA ALA A 658 -21.99 -3.63 8.79
C ALA A 658 -21.11 -3.44 7.54
N GLU A 659 -19.83 -3.24 7.73
CA GLU A 659 -18.85 -2.80 6.74
C GLU A 659 -19.43 -1.66 5.88
N ILE A 660 -19.85 -1.96 4.65
CA ILE A 660 -20.77 -1.13 3.84
C ILE A 660 -22.07 -1.90 3.66
N LEU A 661 -23.23 -1.24 3.90
CA LEU A 661 -24.56 -1.82 3.75
C LEU A 661 -25.04 -1.75 2.29
N ASP A 662 -24.22 -2.34 1.42
CA ASP A 662 -24.45 -2.54 0.00
C ASP A 662 -24.05 -3.98 -0.34
N ASP A 663 -24.95 -4.76 -0.93
CA ASP A 663 -24.72 -6.20 -1.08
C ASP A 663 -23.68 -6.54 -2.14
N ASP A 664 -23.47 -5.69 -3.15
CA ASP A 664 -22.41 -5.89 -4.15
C ASP A 664 -21.03 -5.69 -3.51
N VAL A 665 -20.85 -4.62 -2.72
CA VAL A 665 -19.63 -4.39 -1.93
C VAL A 665 -19.43 -5.52 -0.92
N ARG A 666 -20.47 -5.94 -0.23
CA ARG A 666 -20.43 -7.02 0.78
C ARG A 666 -20.03 -8.35 0.15
N TRP A 667 -20.48 -8.65 -1.05
CA TRP A 667 -20.08 -9.86 -1.78
C TRP A 667 -18.58 -9.89 -2.08
N VAL A 668 -18.00 -8.75 -2.45
CA VAL A 668 -16.56 -8.64 -2.67
C VAL A 668 -15.79 -8.84 -1.37
N LEU A 669 -16.25 -8.23 -0.27
CA LEU A 669 -15.56 -8.28 1.02
C LEU A 669 -15.69 -9.64 1.72
N THR A 670 -16.85 -10.29 1.63
CA THR A 670 -17.22 -11.30 2.63
C THR A 670 -18.05 -12.44 2.06
N LYS A 671 -17.76 -12.99 0.96
CA LYS A 671 -18.53 -14.05 0.23
C LYS A 671 -19.49 -14.97 1.02
N GLY A 672 -19.59 -14.95 2.29
CA GLY A 672 -20.49 -15.80 3.10
C GLY A 672 -21.09 -15.06 4.28
N LYS A 673 -20.98 -13.74 4.33
CA LYS A 673 -21.49 -12.91 5.41
C LYS A 673 -22.93 -12.45 5.14
N LEU A 674 -23.60 -11.92 6.15
CA LEU A 674 -24.97 -11.47 6.10
C LEU A 674 -25.27 -10.50 4.94
N PRO A 675 -26.40 -10.60 4.24
CA PRO A 675 -26.95 -9.50 3.45
C PRO A 675 -27.18 -8.24 4.30
N ALA A 676 -27.16 -7.08 3.66
CA ALA A 676 -27.44 -5.81 4.33
C ALA A 676 -28.80 -5.81 5.04
N SER A 677 -29.83 -6.35 4.40
CA SER A 677 -31.18 -6.51 4.98
C SER A 677 -31.16 -7.33 6.28
N THR A 678 -30.44 -8.44 6.31
CA THR A 678 -30.34 -9.27 7.53
C THR A 678 -29.64 -8.52 8.68
N TRP A 679 -28.57 -7.75 8.38
CA TRP A 679 -27.94 -6.91 9.39
C TRP A 679 -28.93 -5.89 9.97
N ILE A 680 -29.72 -5.22 9.12
CA ILE A 680 -30.76 -4.27 9.51
C ILE A 680 -31.82 -4.95 10.38
N ASP A 681 -32.28 -6.13 10.01
CA ASP A 681 -33.29 -6.88 10.75
C ASP A 681 -32.80 -7.27 12.15
N VAL A 682 -31.56 -7.74 12.30
CA VAL A 682 -30.97 -8.08 13.59
C VAL A 682 -30.88 -6.86 14.50
N VAL A 683 -30.31 -5.77 13.99
CA VAL A 683 -30.15 -4.53 14.78
C VAL A 683 -31.50 -3.93 15.15
N SER A 684 -32.43 -3.88 14.20
CA SER A 684 -33.80 -3.41 14.49
C SER A 684 -34.53 -4.30 15.50
N THR A 685 -34.30 -5.59 15.49
CA THR A 685 -34.87 -6.54 16.49
C THR A 685 -34.26 -6.30 17.87
N ALA A 686 -32.93 -6.10 17.95
CA ALA A 686 -32.27 -5.73 19.20
C ALA A 686 -32.85 -4.43 19.80
N HIS A 687 -33.00 -3.39 18.96
CA HIS A 687 -33.60 -2.12 19.37
C HIS A 687 -35.01 -2.26 19.88
N ARG A 688 -35.88 -3.05 19.23
CA ARG A 688 -37.25 -3.34 19.68
C ARG A 688 -37.28 -4.06 21.05
N LEU A 689 -36.25 -4.84 21.36
CA LEU A 689 -36.08 -5.52 22.64
C LEU A 689 -35.47 -4.61 23.73
N GLY A 690 -35.14 -3.35 23.40
CA GLY A 690 -34.51 -2.39 24.30
C GLY A 690 -32.99 -2.51 24.40
N ILE A 691 -32.36 -3.36 23.57
CA ILE A 691 -30.92 -3.52 23.44
C ILE A 691 -30.42 -2.47 22.46
N ARG A 692 -29.64 -1.49 22.94
CA ARG A 692 -29.05 -0.45 22.08
C ARG A 692 -27.87 -0.98 21.30
N SER A 693 -27.44 -0.24 20.25
CA SER A 693 -26.25 -0.58 19.50
C SER A 693 -25.47 0.65 19.06
N SER A 694 -24.18 0.47 18.78
CA SER A 694 -23.44 1.40 17.93
C SER A 694 -23.85 1.24 16.45
N SER A 695 -23.53 2.22 15.61
CA SER A 695 -23.57 2.07 14.15
C SER A 695 -22.17 2.26 13.58
N THR A 696 -21.75 1.39 12.68
CA THR A 696 -20.39 1.43 12.14
C THR A 696 -20.40 1.46 10.62
N MET A 697 -19.40 2.11 10.03
CA MET A 697 -19.09 2.05 8.60
C MET A 697 -17.60 1.82 8.43
N MET A 698 -17.20 0.69 7.84
CA MET A 698 -15.82 0.46 7.42
C MET A 698 -15.67 0.86 5.96
N TYR A 699 -14.85 1.84 5.67
CA TYR A 699 -14.74 2.47 4.35
C TYR A 699 -13.29 2.61 3.90
N GLY A 700 -13.09 2.86 2.59
CA GLY A 700 -11.77 3.06 2.00
C GLY A 700 -11.15 1.79 1.43
N HIS A 701 -11.94 0.74 1.10
CA HIS A 701 -11.46 -0.52 0.54
C HIS A 701 -11.81 -0.68 -0.95
N VAL A 702 -12.98 -1.27 -1.29
CA VAL A 702 -13.51 -1.47 -2.66
C VAL A 702 -14.73 -0.58 -2.93
N ASP A 703 -15.07 0.23 -1.98
CA ASP A 703 -16.17 1.17 -1.95
C ASP A 703 -15.81 2.51 -2.60
N HIS A 704 -16.80 3.39 -2.73
CA HIS A 704 -16.66 4.76 -3.22
C HIS A 704 -17.65 5.70 -2.48
N PRO A 705 -17.52 7.03 -2.62
CA PRO A 705 -18.35 8.00 -1.89
C PRO A 705 -19.86 7.79 -1.97
N GLY A 706 -20.37 7.29 -3.09
CA GLY A 706 -21.79 6.94 -3.24
C GLY A 706 -22.26 5.85 -2.27
N HIS A 707 -21.41 4.85 -2.02
CA HIS A 707 -21.70 3.82 -1.04
C HIS A 707 -21.70 4.35 0.39
N TRP A 708 -20.84 5.34 0.72
CA TRP A 708 -20.82 5.96 2.04
C TRP A 708 -22.13 6.74 2.32
N LEU A 709 -22.58 7.50 1.32
CA LEU A 709 -23.86 8.21 1.42
C LEU A 709 -25.06 7.27 1.55
N ALA A 710 -25.10 6.20 0.76
CA ALA A 710 -26.15 5.20 0.83
C ALA A 710 -26.17 4.50 2.19
N HIS A 711 -24.99 4.21 2.75
CA HIS A 711 -24.85 3.65 4.08
C HIS A 711 -25.38 4.59 5.17
N LEU A 712 -24.96 5.88 5.17
CA LEU A 712 -25.44 6.86 6.13
C LEU A 712 -26.98 7.06 6.03
N ARG A 713 -27.53 7.07 4.83
CA ARG A 713 -29.01 7.11 4.63
C ARG A 713 -29.70 5.89 5.24
N THR A 714 -29.08 4.73 5.10
CA THR A 714 -29.64 3.50 5.69
C THR A 714 -29.64 3.55 7.21
N LEU A 715 -28.53 4.01 7.82
CA LEU A 715 -28.46 4.21 9.27
C LEU A 715 -29.49 5.25 9.76
N ALA A 716 -29.63 6.37 9.04
CA ALA A 716 -30.64 7.39 9.36
C ALA A 716 -32.06 6.81 9.38
N ARG A 717 -32.43 6.02 8.36
CA ARG A 717 -33.76 5.35 8.28
C ARG A 717 -33.97 4.33 9.41
N VAL A 718 -32.97 3.54 9.74
CA VAL A 718 -33.05 2.60 10.87
C VAL A 718 -33.22 3.37 12.18
N GLN A 719 -32.48 4.44 12.40
CA GLN A 719 -32.58 5.25 13.58
C GLN A 719 -33.95 5.92 13.72
N GLU A 720 -34.48 6.48 12.63
CA GLU A 720 -35.83 7.05 12.60
C GLU A 720 -36.93 6.04 12.99
N SER A 721 -36.73 4.77 12.62
CA SER A 721 -37.70 3.71 12.92
C SER A 721 -37.55 3.09 14.29
N THR A 722 -36.35 3.13 14.89
CA THR A 722 -36.06 2.34 16.10
C THR A 722 -35.51 3.17 17.27
N GLY A 723 -34.80 4.27 17.00
CA GLY A 723 -34.18 5.13 18.01
C GLY A 723 -33.07 4.46 18.82
N GLY A 724 -32.52 3.32 18.38
CA GLY A 724 -31.64 2.49 19.19
C GLY A 724 -30.14 2.69 18.99
N PHE A 725 -29.67 3.40 17.95
CA PHE A 725 -28.26 3.75 17.82
C PHE A 725 -27.82 4.78 18.83
N THR A 726 -26.68 4.58 19.43
CA THR A 726 -26.04 5.49 20.40
C THR A 726 -25.04 6.42 19.74
N GLU A 727 -24.33 5.96 18.71
CA GLU A 727 -23.32 6.71 17.98
C GLU A 727 -23.13 6.17 16.57
N PHE A 728 -22.47 6.99 15.74
CA PHE A 728 -21.85 6.58 14.48
C PHE A 728 -20.35 6.48 14.66
N VAL A 729 -19.76 5.36 14.21
CA VAL A 729 -18.32 5.08 14.25
C VAL A 729 -17.78 4.93 12.83
N GLY A 730 -16.99 5.88 12.40
CA GLY A 730 -16.21 5.79 11.16
C GLY A 730 -14.97 4.90 11.37
N LEU A 731 -14.85 3.83 10.61
CA LEU A 731 -13.76 2.86 10.68
C LEU A 731 -12.95 2.87 9.37
N PRO A 732 -11.88 3.66 9.27
CA PRO A 732 -10.96 3.56 8.14
C PRO A 732 -10.44 2.14 7.93
N PHE A 733 -10.40 1.69 6.68
CA PHE A 733 -9.88 0.37 6.35
C PHE A 733 -8.37 0.29 6.60
N VAL A 734 -7.95 -0.59 7.49
CA VAL A 734 -6.53 -0.90 7.74
C VAL A 734 -6.12 -2.03 6.80
N HIS A 735 -5.24 -1.74 5.88
CA HIS A 735 -5.01 -2.57 4.68
C HIS A 735 -3.82 -3.51 4.76
N ARG A 736 -2.74 -3.17 5.50
CA ARG A 736 -1.40 -3.79 5.37
C ARG A 736 -1.40 -5.32 5.35
N ASN A 737 -2.14 -5.94 6.27
CA ASN A 737 -2.21 -7.39 6.37
C ASN A 737 -3.57 -7.95 5.89
N ALA A 738 -4.46 -7.11 5.37
CA ALA A 738 -5.76 -7.54 4.90
C ALA A 738 -5.64 -8.40 3.63
N PRO A 739 -6.17 -9.64 3.60
CA PRO A 739 -6.04 -10.53 2.43
C PRO A 739 -6.52 -9.89 1.13
N ILE A 740 -7.60 -9.12 1.16
CA ILE A 740 -8.15 -8.44 -0.02
C ILE A 740 -7.22 -7.36 -0.58
N TYR A 741 -6.47 -6.69 0.29
CA TYR A 741 -5.44 -5.73 -0.13
C TYR A 741 -4.21 -6.47 -0.67
N LEU A 742 -3.75 -7.50 0.05
CA LEU A 742 -2.64 -8.33 -0.41
C LEU A 742 -2.94 -9.04 -1.74
N ALA A 743 -4.22 -9.29 -2.02
CA ALA A 743 -4.69 -9.79 -3.31
C ALA A 743 -4.84 -8.72 -4.41
N GLY A 744 -4.59 -7.45 -4.10
CA GLY A 744 -4.66 -6.35 -5.08
C GLY A 744 -6.08 -5.96 -5.51
N VAL A 745 -7.09 -6.31 -4.72
CA VAL A 745 -8.50 -6.01 -5.02
C VAL A 745 -8.94 -4.72 -4.33
N ALA A 746 -8.46 -4.47 -3.09
CA ALA A 746 -8.78 -3.28 -2.33
C ALA A 746 -7.69 -2.21 -2.46
N ARG A 747 -8.09 -0.95 -2.36
CA ARG A 747 -7.17 0.19 -2.22
C ARG A 747 -6.56 0.25 -0.80
N PRO A 748 -5.49 1.07 -0.58
CA PRO A 748 -4.74 1.08 0.68
C PRO A 748 -5.43 1.83 1.84
N GLY A 749 -6.72 1.91 1.86
CA GLY A 749 -7.49 2.65 2.85
C GLY A 749 -8.02 3.98 2.28
N PRO A 750 -8.78 4.74 3.08
CA PRO A 750 -9.22 6.08 2.71
C PRO A 750 -8.05 7.07 2.84
N SER A 751 -8.10 8.15 2.08
CA SER A 751 -7.22 9.30 2.28
C SER A 751 -7.63 10.11 3.52
N ARG A 752 -6.73 10.94 4.03
CA ARG A 752 -7.03 11.90 5.11
C ARG A 752 -8.20 12.82 4.74
N ARG A 753 -8.25 13.27 3.48
CA ARG A 753 -9.39 14.01 2.94
C ARG A 753 -10.71 13.22 3.10
N ASP A 754 -10.70 11.93 2.73
CA ASP A 754 -11.88 11.07 2.86
C ASP A 754 -12.33 10.94 4.31
N ASN A 755 -11.39 10.77 5.24
CA ASN A 755 -11.67 10.68 6.67
C ASN A 755 -12.35 11.96 7.18
N ARG A 756 -11.84 13.13 6.81
CA ARG A 756 -12.44 14.44 7.15
C ARG A 756 -13.85 14.57 6.58
N ALA A 757 -14.02 14.31 5.30
CA ALA A 757 -15.32 14.43 4.63
C ALA A 757 -16.38 13.48 5.19
N VAL A 758 -16.01 12.22 5.44
CA VAL A 758 -16.93 11.21 6.00
C VAL A 758 -17.41 11.60 7.40
N HIS A 759 -16.51 12.01 8.29
CA HIS A 759 -16.91 12.39 9.66
C HIS A 759 -17.69 13.69 9.69
N ALA A 760 -17.30 14.69 8.90
CA ALA A 760 -18.05 15.94 8.81
C ALA A 760 -19.45 15.72 8.23
N LEU A 761 -19.55 14.95 7.14
CA LEU A 761 -20.87 14.68 6.55
C LEU A 761 -21.74 13.77 7.43
N ALA A 762 -21.14 12.83 8.16
CA ALA A 762 -21.88 12.04 9.15
C ALA A 762 -22.44 12.93 10.26
N ARG A 763 -21.66 13.89 10.78
CA ARG A 763 -22.13 14.88 11.77
C ARG A 763 -23.35 15.67 11.25
N LEU A 764 -23.24 16.20 10.04
CA LEU A 764 -24.28 17.01 9.43
C LEU A 764 -25.51 16.16 9.06
N GLY A 765 -25.31 15.09 8.30
CA GLY A 765 -26.41 14.31 7.74
C GLY A 765 -27.17 13.47 8.79
N LEU A 766 -26.51 13.05 9.86
CA LEU A 766 -27.16 12.33 10.96
C LEU A 766 -27.75 13.27 12.04
N HIS A 767 -27.69 14.58 11.85
CA HIS A 767 -28.26 15.56 12.78
C HIS A 767 -29.74 15.28 13.08
N GLY A 768 -30.10 15.37 14.36
CA GLY A 768 -31.45 15.03 14.86
C GLY A 768 -31.78 13.54 14.89
N ARG A 769 -30.82 12.67 14.54
CA ARG A 769 -30.95 11.21 14.51
C ARG A 769 -29.93 10.53 15.41
N ILE A 770 -28.62 10.76 15.12
CA ILE A 770 -27.50 10.22 15.87
C ILE A 770 -26.57 11.38 16.25
N ASP A 771 -26.55 11.74 17.54
CA ASP A 771 -25.86 12.93 18.03
C ASP A 771 -24.35 12.71 18.24
N ASN A 772 -23.89 11.47 18.38
CA ASN A 772 -22.49 11.17 18.66
C ASN A 772 -21.78 10.62 17.42
N VAL A 773 -20.65 11.22 17.09
CA VAL A 773 -19.76 10.78 16.02
C VAL A 773 -18.40 10.45 16.63
N GLN A 774 -18.04 9.17 16.57
CA GLN A 774 -16.80 8.64 17.11
C GLN A 774 -15.77 8.47 16.00
N CYS A 775 -14.53 8.87 16.29
CA CYS A 775 -13.35 8.56 15.49
C CYS A 775 -12.49 7.50 16.16
N SER A 776 -11.88 6.62 15.36
CA SER A 776 -11.14 5.45 15.85
C SER A 776 -9.63 5.73 15.90
N TRP A 777 -9.11 6.20 17.06
CA TRP A 777 -7.69 6.53 17.20
C TRP A 777 -6.74 5.38 16.82
N VAL A 778 -7.13 4.14 17.08
CA VAL A 778 -6.33 2.95 16.77
C VAL A 778 -6.09 2.77 15.27
N LYS A 779 -6.90 3.41 14.42
CA LYS A 779 -6.79 3.36 12.96
C LYS A 779 -6.20 4.64 12.35
N LEU A 780 -6.38 5.77 13.02
CA LEU A 780 -6.06 7.11 12.53
C LEU A 780 -4.74 7.66 13.09
N GLY A 781 -4.37 7.26 14.31
CA GLY A 781 -3.29 7.91 15.06
C GLY A 781 -3.71 9.23 15.68
N ASP A 782 -2.77 9.91 16.35
CA ASP A 782 -3.10 11.06 17.20
C ASP A 782 -3.44 12.32 16.40
N GLU A 783 -2.65 12.64 15.41
CA GLU A 783 -2.82 13.87 14.60
C GLU A 783 -4.13 13.87 13.84
N GLU A 784 -4.40 12.79 13.11
CA GLU A 784 -5.62 12.70 12.30
C GLU A 784 -6.87 12.59 13.19
N THR A 785 -6.79 11.87 14.31
CA THR A 785 -7.87 11.85 15.30
C THR A 785 -8.18 13.26 15.82
N ALA A 786 -7.16 14.03 16.20
CA ALA A 786 -7.35 15.40 16.66
C ALA A 786 -7.96 16.32 15.58
N GLU A 787 -7.60 16.09 14.32
CA GLU A 787 -8.19 16.81 13.19
C GLU A 787 -9.68 16.50 13.02
N LEU A 788 -10.06 15.22 13.07
CA LEU A 788 -11.47 14.83 12.98
C LEU A 788 -12.30 15.36 14.16
N LEU A 789 -11.70 15.44 15.34
CA LEU A 789 -12.32 16.05 16.51
C LEU A 789 -12.57 17.56 16.32
N ARG A 790 -11.71 18.26 15.58
CA ARG A 790 -11.94 19.66 15.15
C ARG A 790 -12.88 19.77 13.96
N GLY A 791 -13.20 18.69 13.28
CA GLY A 791 -14.04 18.61 12.09
C GLY A 791 -15.43 18.00 12.30
N GLY A 792 -15.95 17.96 13.55
CA GLY A 792 -17.30 17.52 13.84
C GLY A 792 -17.44 16.24 14.66
N ALA A 793 -16.36 15.46 14.89
CA ALA A 793 -16.39 14.34 15.82
C ALA A 793 -16.36 14.83 17.28
N ASN A 794 -16.93 14.04 18.19
CA ASN A 794 -16.99 14.36 19.63
C ASN A 794 -16.56 13.22 20.54
N ASP A 795 -16.24 12.07 20.00
CA ASP A 795 -15.90 10.87 20.78
C ASP A 795 -14.67 10.17 20.21
N ILE A 796 -13.78 9.71 21.07
CA ILE A 796 -12.55 9.01 20.70
C ILE A 796 -12.59 7.50 20.99
N GLY A 797 -13.77 6.99 21.34
CA GLY A 797 -13.94 5.60 21.72
C GLY A 797 -13.42 5.30 23.10
N GLY A 798 -12.61 4.27 23.25
CA GLY A 798 -12.20 3.79 24.56
C GLY A 798 -10.71 3.53 24.73
N THR A 799 -10.36 3.16 25.98
CA THR A 799 -9.00 2.73 26.35
C THR A 799 -8.60 1.43 25.69
N LEU A 800 -9.56 0.59 25.32
CA LEU A 800 -9.47 -0.72 24.67
C LEU A 800 -8.67 -1.76 25.47
N MET A 801 -7.68 -1.37 26.25
CA MET A 801 -6.72 -2.17 27.03
C MET A 801 -6.04 -3.30 26.25
N GLU A 802 -6.73 -3.90 25.26
CA GLU A 802 -6.26 -4.98 24.42
C GLU A 802 -6.98 -4.93 23.05
N GLU A 803 -6.42 -4.25 22.06
CA GLU A 803 -6.96 -4.19 20.69
C GLU A 803 -6.12 -5.08 19.76
N THR A 804 -6.65 -6.24 19.43
CA THR A 804 -5.94 -7.26 18.66
C THR A 804 -6.29 -7.22 17.17
N ILE A 805 -7.52 -6.87 16.82
CA ILE A 805 -8.05 -6.95 15.45
C ILE A 805 -7.35 -5.94 14.52
N SER A 806 -7.29 -4.68 14.92
CA SER A 806 -6.62 -3.63 14.12
C SER A 806 -5.11 -3.83 14.07
N ARG A 807 -4.50 -4.30 15.16
CA ARG A 807 -3.08 -4.64 15.21
C ARG A 807 -2.74 -5.77 14.22
N MET A 808 -3.52 -6.83 14.17
CA MET A 808 -3.33 -7.92 13.22
C MET A 808 -3.56 -7.47 11.76
N ALA A 809 -4.44 -6.49 11.55
CA ALA A 809 -4.62 -5.87 10.24
C ALA A 809 -3.45 -4.96 9.82
N GLY A 810 -2.51 -4.67 10.74
CA GLY A 810 -1.31 -3.87 10.47
C GLY A 810 -1.40 -2.42 10.93
N SER A 811 -2.30 -2.09 11.87
CA SER A 811 -2.30 -0.78 12.53
C SER A 811 -1.05 -0.60 13.39
N GLU A 812 -0.44 0.58 13.32
CA GLU A 812 0.80 0.95 14.04
C GLU A 812 0.55 1.87 15.24
N HIS A 813 -0.71 2.21 15.53
CA HIS A 813 -1.07 3.22 16.54
C HIS A 813 -1.28 2.65 17.95
N GLY A 814 -0.78 1.44 18.19
CA GLY A 814 -0.90 0.76 19.49
C GLY A 814 -2.18 -0.06 19.63
N SER A 815 -2.33 -0.72 20.79
CA SER A 815 -3.46 -1.58 21.11
C SER A 815 -4.21 -1.15 22.38
N SER A 816 -3.71 -0.15 23.08
CA SER A 816 -4.31 0.38 24.33
C SER A 816 -3.91 1.84 24.52
N ARG A 817 -4.75 2.57 25.23
CA ARG A 817 -4.48 3.93 25.70
C ARG A 817 -4.87 4.04 27.19
N THR A 818 -4.09 4.79 27.92
CA THR A 818 -4.46 5.22 29.28
C THR A 818 -5.44 6.40 29.21
N VAL A 819 -6.12 6.67 30.30
CA VAL A 819 -6.99 7.86 30.42
C VAL A 819 -6.20 9.15 30.20
N ASP A 820 -4.95 9.22 30.67
CA ASP A 820 -4.09 10.39 30.50
C ASP A 820 -3.71 10.60 29.02
N GLU A 821 -3.43 9.54 28.29
CA GLU A 821 -3.16 9.60 26.84
C GLU A 821 -4.39 10.03 26.02
N LEU A 822 -5.60 9.54 26.38
CA LEU A 822 -6.85 10.01 25.77
C LEU A 822 -7.12 11.48 26.10
N SER A 823 -6.82 11.91 27.33
CA SER A 823 -6.94 13.31 27.74
C SER A 823 -5.93 14.22 27.01
N ALA A 824 -4.70 13.72 26.78
CA ALA A 824 -3.70 14.42 25.98
C ALA A 824 -4.16 14.57 24.51
N LEU A 825 -4.76 13.53 23.93
CA LEU A 825 -5.33 13.57 22.59
C LEU A 825 -6.47 14.59 22.47
N ALA A 826 -7.34 14.67 23.47
CA ALA A 826 -8.39 15.70 23.53
C ALA A 826 -7.77 17.11 23.65
N THR A 827 -6.72 17.25 24.42
CA THR A 827 -5.96 18.52 24.56
C THR A 827 -5.32 18.92 23.24
N LEU A 828 -4.79 17.96 22.47
CA LEU A 828 -4.27 18.18 21.10
C LEU A 828 -5.34 18.73 20.16
N ALA A 829 -6.60 18.31 20.35
CA ALA A 829 -7.74 18.86 19.62
C ALA A 829 -8.22 20.22 20.17
N GLY A 830 -7.64 20.73 21.27
CA GLY A 830 -8.00 22.00 21.91
C GLY A 830 -9.26 21.95 22.77
N ARG A 831 -9.67 20.76 23.26
CA ARG A 831 -10.94 20.56 23.95
C ARG A 831 -10.76 19.69 25.21
N PRO A 832 -11.64 19.83 26.24
CA PRO A 832 -11.57 19.00 27.44
C PRO A 832 -12.05 17.56 27.19
N ALA A 833 -11.41 16.61 27.87
CA ALA A 833 -11.81 15.20 27.87
C ALA A 833 -12.81 14.89 28.96
N ARG A 834 -13.82 14.06 28.67
CA ARG A 834 -14.80 13.58 29.67
C ARG A 834 -15.12 12.10 29.48
N GLN A 835 -15.03 11.35 30.57
CA GLN A 835 -15.47 9.96 30.57
C GLN A 835 -17.00 9.86 30.51
N ARG A 836 -17.51 8.93 29.68
CA ARG A 836 -18.94 8.60 29.52
C ARG A 836 -19.22 7.13 29.84
N THR A 837 -20.49 6.80 30.01
CA THR A 837 -20.96 5.41 29.93
C THR A 837 -21.06 4.96 28.48
N THR A 838 -21.19 3.65 28.24
CA THR A 838 -21.35 3.08 26.87
C THR A 838 -22.50 3.75 26.09
N VAL A 839 -23.58 4.06 26.76
CA VAL A 839 -24.79 4.68 26.17
C VAL A 839 -24.83 6.20 26.33
N TYR A 840 -23.69 6.86 26.45
CA TYR A 840 -23.52 8.32 26.55
C TYR A 840 -24.17 8.97 27.77
N GLY A 841 -24.40 8.19 28.82
CA GLY A 841 -24.85 8.72 30.11
C GLY A 841 -23.68 9.27 30.97
N GLN A 842 -24.03 9.96 32.06
CA GLN A 842 -23.05 10.39 33.06
C GLN A 842 -22.69 9.22 33.97
N LEU A 843 -21.43 9.17 34.37
CA LEU A 843 -21.01 8.22 35.40
C LEU A 843 -21.67 8.56 36.73
N PRO A 844 -22.02 7.54 37.53
CA PRO A 844 -22.45 7.79 38.90
C PRO A 844 -21.33 8.53 39.64
N ALA A 845 -21.69 9.53 40.46
CA ALA A 845 -20.72 10.26 41.29
C ALA A 845 -19.93 9.22 42.15
N PRO A 846 -18.60 9.36 42.28
CA PRO A 846 -17.83 8.46 43.12
C PRO A 846 -18.45 8.43 44.49
N ALA A 847 -18.72 7.22 45.05
CA ALA A 847 -19.23 7.07 46.38
C ALA A 847 -18.26 7.78 47.34
N GLN A 848 -18.75 8.75 48.11
CA GLN A 848 -17.93 9.39 49.15
C GLN A 848 -17.41 8.28 50.08
N PRO A 849 -16.11 8.26 50.36
CA PRO A 849 -15.60 7.29 51.36
C PRO A 849 -16.33 7.52 52.68
N VAL A 850 -16.94 6.45 53.18
CA VAL A 850 -17.62 6.43 54.51
C VAL A 850 -16.58 6.52 55.60
#